data_bfd87cbf1ba10a9deeef9be25bba2b65
#
_entry.id   bfd87cbf1ba10a9deeef9be25bba2b65
#
_cell.length_a   1.000
_cell.length_b   1.000
_cell.length_c   1.000
_cell.angle_alpha   90.00
_cell.angle_beta   90.00
_cell.angle_gamma   90.00
#
_symmetry.space_group_name_H-M   'P 1'
#
loop_
_entity.id
_entity.type
_entity.pdbx_description
1 polymer ?
#
loop_
_entity_poly.entity_id
_entity_poly.type
_entity_poly.pdbx_seq_one_letter_code
_entity_poly.pdbx_strand_id
1 'polypeptide(L)'
;MARSIYIASPNAGTGKSTVALGLVSCLTKVVAKVGVFRPFVESREGDAFLSLLLNRAGSTTPPEQCVGATWDEFHADPEEALARIVDAYRAMAREHDVVIIDGSDFTDVAGNPELALNARVAANIGVPVLLVVSGQHDVEDVVASVEVSMAEIADNHARTVAVVANKCLPETRQAVGEALTAIEGITSTTLPEVPLLAAPVVREVLDAVEGTLIAGDETLLDREAESVLVCAMDVSHVLERLTAGQLAIVPADRSAMLISLMAAQASSSFPILSGLVLNGGFEVAPHALRLLEGLDVNIPVITSPLDTYAAASAAGSLQGLLAHGSERKIDVAVTTFEQEADVEALLSALEVEPSEVVTPIMFQAELVERSRTNRKTIVLPEPDDDRVLRAADAILRRGIADLVLLGDETTVRARATELGLDIAAARVVATDDPELLEKYAEEFARLRAKKGVTLEQAREKVQDVSYFGTMMVHMGDADGMVSGAAHTTAHTIVPSFQIIKTKPGTSIVSSVFLMLLQDRVLVYGDCAVNPEPNAAELADIAISSAATARQFGVEPRVAMLSFSTGTSGKGADVDKVREATELVRAKEPDLAVEGPIQYDAAIDPTVAAKKAPDSLVAGRANVFIFPDLSSGNIGYKAVQRSSGAIAIGPVLQGLNKPVNDLSRGALVEDIINTVAITAVQAQG
;
A
#
# COMPACT_ATOMS: atom_id res chain seq x y z
N MET A 1 -26.71 9.61 -12.21
CA MET A 1 -26.25 8.23 -12.44
C MET A 1 -24.75 8.25 -12.22
N ALA A 2 -24.19 7.21 -11.67
CA ALA A 2 -22.75 7.09 -11.53
C ALA A 2 -22.05 7.33 -12.87
N ARG A 3 -20.90 7.98 -12.84
CA ARG A 3 -19.99 8.03 -13.97
C ARG A 3 -19.36 6.66 -14.10
N SER A 4 -19.20 6.15 -15.28
CA SER A 4 -18.74 4.76 -15.45
C SER A 4 -17.85 4.62 -16.66
N ILE A 5 -16.94 3.67 -16.64
CA ILE A 5 -16.05 3.34 -17.74
C ILE A 5 -16.04 1.83 -17.96
N TYR A 6 -16.13 1.44 -19.21
CA TYR A 6 -16.01 0.05 -19.65
C TYR A 6 -14.58 -0.22 -20.13
N ILE A 7 -13.87 -1.12 -19.49
CA ILE A 7 -12.52 -1.51 -19.90
C ILE A 7 -12.61 -2.71 -20.83
N ALA A 8 -12.15 -2.56 -22.05
CA ALA A 8 -12.14 -3.61 -23.05
C ALA A 8 -10.77 -3.74 -23.74
N SER A 9 -10.50 -4.89 -24.31
CA SER A 9 -9.30 -5.14 -25.11
C SER A 9 -9.63 -5.96 -26.37
N PRO A 10 -8.89 -5.79 -27.49
CA PRO A 10 -9.12 -6.55 -28.70
C PRO A 10 -8.59 -7.99 -28.65
N ASN A 11 -7.64 -8.26 -27.75
CA ASN A 11 -6.95 -9.54 -27.63
C ASN A 11 -6.71 -9.89 -26.15
N ALA A 12 -6.56 -11.20 -25.90
CA ALA A 12 -6.07 -11.70 -24.62
C ALA A 12 -4.63 -11.21 -24.36
N GLY A 13 -4.25 -11.16 -23.09
CA GLY A 13 -2.86 -10.88 -22.70
C GLY A 13 -2.41 -9.43 -22.83
N THR A 14 -3.29 -8.48 -23.13
CA THR A 14 -2.95 -7.03 -23.19
C THR A 14 -2.59 -6.43 -21.83
N GLY A 15 -2.87 -7.14 -20.73
CA GLY A 15 -2.70 -6.66 -19.37
C GLY A 15 -3.81 -5.72 -18.91
N LYS A 16 -5.03 -5.90 -19.42
CA LYS A 16 -6.25 -5.21 -19.03
C LYS A 16 -6.46 -5.18 -17.52
N SER A 17 -6.16 -6.28 -16.82
CA SER A 17 -6.27 -6.40 -15.36
C SER A 17 -5.37 -5.40 -14.62
N THR A 18 -4.16 -5.11 -15.12
CA THR A 18 -3.27 -4.07 -14.55
C THR A 18 -3.90 -2.69 -14.66
N VAL A 19 -4.51 -2.38 -15.81
CA VAL A 19 -5.19 -1.11 -16.05
C VAL A 19 -6.43 -0.99 -15.17
N ALA A 20 -7.24 -2.04 -15.05
CA ALA A 20 -8.43 -2.06 -14.21
C ALA A 20 -8.07 -1.83 -12.73
N LEU A 21 -7.07 -2.55 -12.22
CA LEU A 21 -6.59 -2.42 -10.84
C LEU A 21 -6.01 -1.02 -10.57
N GLY A 22 -5.17 -0.52 -11.47
CA GLY A 22 -4.59 0.82 -11.38
C GLY A 22 -5.66 1.91 -11.38
N LEU A 23 -6.63 1.82 -12.27
CA LEU A 23 -7.72 2.79 -12.37
C LEU A 23 -8.62 2.77 -11.12
N VAL A 24 -8.99 1.58 -10.61
CA VAL A 24 -9.71 1.46 -9.33
C VAL A 24 -8.91 2.12 -8.21
N SER A 25 -7.60 1.85 -8.12
CA SER A 25 -6.72 2.46 -7.12
C SER A 25 -6.69 4.00 -7.22
N CYS A 26 -6.60 4.55 -8.42
CA CYS A 26 -6.62 6.00 -8.63
C CYS A 26 -7.98 6.62 -8.27
N LEU A 27 -9.08 5.99 -8.69
CA LEU A 27 -10.43 6.49 -8.43
C LEU A 27 -10.77 6.50 -6.94
N THR A 28 -10.36 5.49 -6.17
CA THR A 28 -10.58 5.45 -4.72
C THR A 28 -9.88 6.59 -3.96
N LYS A 29 -8.89 7.24 -4.58
CA LYS A 29 -8.23 8.44 -4.04
C LYS A 29 -9.01 9.73 -4.27
N VAL A 30 -9.99 9.71 -5.18
CA VAL A 30 -10.68 10.90 -5.67
C VAL A 30 -12.17 10.88 -5.32
N VAL A 31 -12.81 9.71 -5.35
CA VAL A 31 -14.24 9.55 -5.07
C VAL A 31 -14.50 8.58 -3.93
N ALA A 32 -15.61 8.79 -3.22
CA ALA A 32 -15.92 8.05 -2.00
C ALA A 32 -16.40 6.61 -2.27
N LYS A 33 -17.14 6.39 -3.35
CA LYS A 33 -17.77 5.09 -3.65
C LYS A 33 -17.45 4.65 -5.05
N VAL A 34 -16.44 3.79 -5.18
CA VAL A 34 -16.07 3.13 -6.43
C VAL A 34 -16.72 1.75 -6.50
N GLY A 35 -17.59 1.54 -7.47
CA GLY A 35 -18.16 0.24 -7.80
C GLY A 35 -17.29 -0.51 -8.81
N VAL A 36 -17.32 -1.83 -8.73
CA VAL A 36 -16.68 -2.71 -9.72
C VAL A 36 -17.73 -3.68 -10.25
N PHE A 37 -17.81 -3.81 -11.56
CA PHE A 37 -18.79 -4.65 -12.21
C PHE A 37 -18.16 -5.51 -13.31
N ARG A 38 -18.46 -6.81 -13.32
CA ARG A 38 -18.08 -7.74 -14.39
C ARG A 38 -19.32 -8.22 -15.15
N PRO A 39 -19.48 -7.83 -16.41
CA PRO A 39 -20.63 -8.21 -17.21
C PRO A 39 -20.74 -9.73 -17.41
N PHE A 40 -19.61 -10.38 -17.65
CA PHE A 40 -19.52 -11.82 -17.86
C PHE A 40 -18.49 -12.45 -16.94
N VAL A 41 -18.82 -13.61 -16.38
CA VAL A 41 -17.94 -14.46 -15.57
C VAL A 41 -18.17 -15.93 -15.94
N GLU A 42 -17.19 -16.79 -15.65
CA GLU A 42 -17.36 -18.24 -15.76
C GLU A 42 -18.31 -18.78 -14.68
N SER A 43 -18.15 -18.28 -13.46
CA SER A 43 -18.97 -18.63 -12.30
C SER A 43 -19.26 -17.39 -11.46
N ARG A 44 -20.45 -17.35 -10.83
CA ARG A 44 -20.81 -16.27 -9.90
C ARG A 44 -20.02 -16.33 -8.60
N GLU A 45 -19.41 -17.46 -8.29
CA GLU A 45 -18.61 -17.67 -7.08
C GLU A 45 -17.15 -17.89 -7.46
N GLY A 46 -16.24 -17.39 -6.63
CA GLY A 46 -14.82 -17.70 -6.72
C GLY A 46 -14.03 -16.86 -7.74
N ASP A 47 -14.55 -15.74 -8.25
CA ASP A 47 -13.76 -14.83 -9.09
C ASP A 47 -12.71 -14.09 -8.24
N ALA A 48 -11.47 -14.58 -8.34
CA ALA A 48 -10.34 -14.04 -7.57
C ALA A 48 -9.99 -12.59 -7.99
N PHE A 49 -10.11 -12.27 -9.30
CA PHE A 49 -9.80 -10.92 -9.77
C PHE A 49 -10.87 -9.90 -9.35
N LEU A 50 -12.15 -10.26 -9.43
CA LEU A 50 -13.22 -9.43 -8.87
C LEU A 50 -13.01 -9.17 -7.38
N SER A 51 -12.66 -10.21 -6.62
CA SER A 51 -12.36 -10.10 -5.18
C SER A 51 -11.20 -9.14 -4.91
N LEU A 52 -10.14 -9.18 -5.73
CA LEU A 52 -9.01 -8.26 -5.66
C LEU A 52 -9.45 -6.80 -5.92
N LEU A 53 -10.24 -6.57 -6.98
CA LEU A 53 -10.74 -5.23 -7.31
C LEU A 53 -11.67 -4.68 -6.23
N LEU A 54 -12.58 -5.50 -5.67
CA LEU A 54 -13.47 -5.09 -4.58
C LEU A 54 -12.71 -4.73 -3.30
N ASN A 55 -11.70 -5.53 -2.94
CA ASN A 55 -10.82 -5.22 -1.81
C ASN A 55 -10.09 -3.90 -2.04
N ARG A 56 -9.57 -3.67 -3.25
CA ARG A 56 -8.87 -2.41 -3.58
C ARG A 56 -9.79 -1.21 -3.60
N ALA A 57 -11.04 -1.39 -4.04
CA ALA A 57 -12.08 -0.37 -3.98
C ALA A 57 -12.56 -0.07 -2.56
N GLY A 58 -12.19 -0.88 -1.56
CA GLY A 58 -12.78 -0.80 -0.22
C GLY A 58 -14.28 -1.07 -0.21
N SER A 59 -14.78 -1.81 -1.20
CA SER A 59 -16.20 -2.06 -1.38
C SER A 59 -16.70 -3.15 -0.44
N THR A 60 -17.87 -2.92 0.13
CA THR A 60 -18.62 -3.92 0.93
C THR A 60 -19.74 -4.58 0.13
N THR A 61 -19.85 -4.26 -1.15
CA THR A 61 -20.87 -4.86 -2.04
C THR A 61 -20.58 -6.35 -2.22
N PRO A 62 -21.56 -7.23 -2.00
CA PRO A 62 -21.39 -8.66 -2.20
C PRO A 62 -20.97 -8.99 -3.63
N PRO A 63 -19.97 -9.89 -3.86
CA PRO A 63 -19.47 -10.22 -5.21
C PRO A 63 -20.56 -10.64 -6.20
N GLU A 64 -21.59 -11.35 -5.74
CA GLU A 64 -22.72 -11.78 -6.57
C GLU A 64 -23.56 -10.62 -7.13
N GLN A 65 -23.52 -9.45 -6.51
CA GLN A 65 -24.16 -8.22 -7.00
C GLN A 65 -23.29 -7.45 -7.98
N CYS A 66 -22.02 -7.82 -8.07
CA CYS A 66 -21.03 -7.21 -8.94
C CYS A 66 -20.89 -7.92 -10.30
N VAL A 67 -21.74 -8.92 -10.56
CA VAL A 67 -21.70 -9.79 -11.73
C VAL A 67 -23.00 -9.69 -12.53
N GLY A 68 -22.89 -9.60 -13.85
CA GLY A 68 -24.05 -9.56 -14.75
C GLY A 68 -24.61 -10.96 -15.05
N ALA A 69 -23.93 -11.72 -15.90
CA ALA A 69 -24.33 -13.06 -16.34
C ALA A 69 -23.13 -14.00 -16.38
N THR A 70 -23.40 -15.31 -16.37
CA THR A 70 -22.39 -16.32 -16.71
C THR A 70 -22.39 -16.59 -18.22
N TRP A 71 -21.29 -17.16 -18.73
CA TRP A 71 -21.22 -17.58 -20.12
C TRP A 71 -22.30 -18.62 -20.48
N ASP A 72 -22.61 -19.54 -19.58
CA ASP A 72 -23.67 -20.54 -19.78
C ASP A 72 -25.04 -19.86 -19.90
N GLU A 73 -25.33 -18.86 -19.10
CA GLU A 73 -26.58 -18.08 -19.21
C GLU A 73 -26.65 -17.32 -20.55
N PHE A 74 -25.52 -16.73 -20.98
CA PHE A 74 -25.45 -16.00 -22.24
C PHE A 74 -25.63 -16.93 -23.44
N HIS A 75 -25.02 -18.12 -23.44
CA HIS A 75 -25.20 -19.11 -24.52
C HIS A 75 -26.61 -19.67 -24.56
N ALA A 76 -27.29 -19.79 -23.42
CA ALA A 76 -28.66 -20.25 -23.36
C ALA A 76 -29.67 -19.24 -23.92
N ASP A 77 -29.54 -17.95 -23.55
CA ASP A 77 -30.36 -16.84 -24.03
C ASP A 77 -29.59 -15.51 -23.98
N PRO A 78 -28.96 -15.09 -25.09
CA PRO A 78 -28.17 -13.89 -25.17
C PRO A 78 -28.93 -12.58 -24.82
N GLU A 79 -30.21 -12.50 -25.23
CA GLU A 79 -31.00 -11.28 -25.02
C GLU A 79 -31.41 -11.14 -23.54
N GLU A 80 -31.81 -12.26 -22.91
CA GLU A 80 -32.13 -12.27 -21.48
C GLU A 80 -30.88 -12.01 -20.64
N ALA A 81 -29.72 -12.55 -20.99
CA ALA A 81 -28.44 -12.28 -20.30
C ALA A 81 -28.05 -10.81 -20.41
N LEU A 82 -28.17 -10.17 -21.58
CA LEU A 82 -27.91 -8.75 -21.75
C LEU A 82 -28.88 -7.89 -20.93
N ALA A 83 -30.16 -8.25 -20.87
CA ALA A 83 -31.13 -7.53 -20.03
C ALA A 83 -30.75 -7.60 -18.54
N ARG A 84 -30.34 -8.76 -18.05
CA ARG A 84 -29.85 -8.93 -16.66
C ARG A 84 -28.59 -8.10 -16.38
N ILE A 85 -27.64 -8.07 -17.31
CA ILE A 85 -26.43 -7.22 -17.20
C ILE A 85 -26.82 -5.75 -17.04
N VAL A 86 -27.76 -5.26 -17.86
CA VAL A 86 -28.23 -3.87 -17.79
C VAL A 86 -28.90 -3.57 -16.44
N ASP A 87 -29.72 -4.48 -15.95
CA ASP A 87 -30.44 -4.28 -14.68
C ASP A 87 -29.48 -4.32 -13.48
N ALA A 88 -28.54 -5.28 -13.45
CA ALA A 88 -27.54 -5.40 -12.39
C ALA A 88 -26.62 -4.17 -12.36
N TYR A 89 -26.13 -3.72 -13.52
CA TYR A 89 -25.34 -2.49 -13.61
C TYR A 89 -26.11 -1.27 -13.14
N ARG A 90 -27.37 -1.11 -13.55
CA ARG A 90 -28.20 0.03 -13.12
C ARG A 90 -28.45 0.06 -11.61
N ALA A 91 -28.59 -1.11 -10.99
CA ALA A 91 -28.70 -1.21 -9.52
C ALA A 91 -27.43 -0.69 -8.86
N MET A 92 -26.25 -1.17 -9.30
CA MET A 92 -24.94 -0.73 -8.80
C MET A 92 -24.69 0.77 -9.03
N ALA A 93 -25.01 1.28 -10.23
CA ALA A 93 -24.79 2.68 -10.58
C ALA A 93 -25.63 3.69 -9.77
N ARG A 94 -26.66 3.24 -9.05
CA ARG A 94 -27.44 4.09 -8.13
C ARG A 94 -26.77 4.29 -6.77
N GLU A 95 -25.88 3.40 -6.39
CA GLU A 95 -25.30 3.33 -5.06
C GLU A 95 -23.83 3.82 -5.03
N HIS A 96 -23.23 4.00 -6.22
CA HIS A 96 -21.80 4.38 -6.37
C HIS A 96 -21.64 5.69 -7.12
N ASP A 97 -20.54 6.39 -6.87
CA ASP A 97 -20.16 7.64 -7.55
C ASP A 97 -19.60 7.35 -8.95
N VAL A 98 -18.77 6.29 -9.03
CA VAL A 98 -18.14 5.79 -10.27
C VAL A 98 -18.24 4.28 -10.29
N VAL A 99 -18.46 3.68 -11.48
CA VAL A 99 -18.42 2.23 -11.67
C VAL A 99 -17.39 1.88 -12.74
N ILE A 100 -16.43 1.04 -12.38
CA ILE A 100 -15.50 0.41 -13.31
C ILE A 100 -16.11 -0.89 -13.80
N ILE A 101 -16.30 -1.00 -15.11
CA ILE A 101 -16.79 -2.23 -15.74
C ILE A 101 -15.58 -2.93 -16.35
N ASP A 102 -15.20 -4.07 -15.79
CA ASP A 102 -14.13 -4.92 -16.33
C ASP A 102 -14.76 -5.90 -17.33
N GLY A 103 -14.52 -5.64 -18.61
CA GLY A 103 -15.03 -6.47 -19.72
C GLY A 103 -14.53 -7.91 -19.66
N SER A 104 -15.00 -8.76 -20.54
CA SER A 104 -14.63 -10.18 -20.60
C SER A 104 -13.13 -10.40 -20.92
N ASP A 105 -12.61 -11.57 -20.57
CA ASP A 105 -11.19 -11.92 -20.59
C ASP A 105 -10.82 -12.97 -21.66
N PHE A 106 -11.58 -13.08 -22.75
CA PHE A 106 -11.35 -14.06 -23.82
C PHE A 106 -11.34 -15.51 -23.31
N THR A 107 -12.24 -15.83 -22.40
CA THR A 107 -12.40 -17.18 -21.86
C THR A 107 -13.37 -18.04 -22.68
N ASP A 108 -14.21 -17.39 -23.52
CA ASP A 108 -15.16 -18.10 -24.39
C ASP A 108 -14.59 -18.36 -25.78
N VAL A 109 -14.50 -19.62 -26.17
CA VAL A 109 -13.95 -20.08 -27.44
C VAL A 109 -15.04 -20.23 -28.54
N ALA A 110 -16.31 -19.90 -28.23
CA ALA A 110 -17.46 -20.24 -29.10
C ALA A 110 -17.75 -19.27 -30.26
N GLY A 111 -16.85 -18.31 -30.55
CA GLY A 111 -16.78 -17.72 -31.89
C GLY A 111 -17.44 -16.38 -32.16
N ASN A 112 -17.86 -15.60 -31.20
CA ASN A 112 -18.14 -14.17 -31.45
C ASN A 112 -16.88 -13.33 -31.20
N PRO A 113 -16.63 -12.26 -31.99
CA PRO A 113 -15.56 -11.33 -31.69
C PRO A 113 -15.84 -10.71 -30.31
N GLU A 114 -15.03 -11.03 -29.32
CA GLU A 114 -15.29 -10.66 -27.93
C GLU A 114 -15.31 -9.14 -27.73
N LEU A 115 -14.50 -8.39 -28.53
CA LEU A 115 -14.53 -6.94 -28.53
C LEU A 115 -15.89 -6.39 -28.95
N ALA A 116 -16.52 -6.97 -30.00
CA ALA A 116 -17.85 -6.57 -30.44
C ALA A 116 -18.91 -6.83 -29.36
N LEU A 117 -18.81 -7.94 -28.64
CA LEU A 117 -19.71 -8.24 -27.52
C LEU A 117 -19.52 -7.23 -26.37
N ASN A 118 -18.27 -6.94 -25.98
CA ASN A 118 -17.96 -5.93 -24.98
C ASN A 118 -18.49 -4.54 -25.39
N ALA A 119 -18.31 -4.16 -26.66
CA ALA A 119 -18.84 -2.91 -27.21
C ALA A 119 -20.36 -2.87 -27.18
N ARG A 120 -21.04 -3.99 -27.54
CA ARG A 120 -22.51 -4.12 -27.46
C ARG A 120 -23.01 -3.96 -26.03
N VAL A 121 -22.33 -4.55 -25.03
CA VAL A 121 -22.68 -4.36 -23.62
C VAL A 121 -22.51 -2.90 -23.22
N ALA A 122 -21.36 -2.29 -23.55
CA ALA A 122 -21.05 -0.89 -23.23
C ALA A 122 -22.12 0.07 -23.81
N ALA A 123 -22.55 -0.16 -25.06
CA ALA A 123 -23.62 0.59 -25.71
C ALA A 123 -24.96 0.42 -24.99
N ASN A 124 -25.35 -0.81 -24.60
CA ASN A 124 -26.63 -1.06 -23.91
C ASN A 124 -26.70 -0.45 -22.52
N ILE A 125 -25.58 -0.36 -21.81
CA ILE A 125 -25.52 0.31 -20.50
C ILE A 125 -25.24 1.80 -20.61
N GLY A 126 -24.90 2.30 -21.81
CA GLY A 126 -24.65 3.73 -22.10
C GLY A 126 -23.34 4.25 -21.51
N VAL A 127 -22.29 3.42 -21.47
CA VAL A 127 -20.99 3.72 -20.85
C VAL A 127 -19.90 3.81 -21.90
N PRO A 128 -18.99 4.81 -21.84
CA PRO A 128 -17.85 4.92 -22.75
C PRO A 128 -16.82 3.82 -22.49
N VAL A 129 -16.02 3.53 -23.51
CA VAL A 129 -14.99 2.50 -23.49
C VAL A 129 -13.60 3.08 -23.31
N LEU A 130 -12.84 2.53 -22.38
CA LEU A 130 -11.39 2.60 -22.30
C LEU A 130 -10.83 1.35 -22.96
N LEU A 131 -10.11 1.55 -24.07
CA LEU A 131 -9.51 0.47 -24.85
C LEU A 131 -8.09 0.19 -24.36
N VAL A 132 -7.77 -1.06 -24.04
CA VAL A 132 -6.42 -1.49 -23.66
C VAL A 132 -5.84 -2.34 -24.78
N VAL A 133 -4.70 -1.92 -25.34
CA VAL A 133 -3.97 -2.63 -26.39
C VAL A 133 -2.57 -3.03 -25.94
N SER A 134 -1.97 -4.03 -26.57
CA SER A 134 -0.56 -4.37 -26.34
C SER A 134 0.36 -3.38 -27.08
N GLY A 135 1.35 -2.85 -26.39
CA GLY A 135 2.42 -2.00 -26.95
C GLY A 135 3.70 -2.77 -27.29
N GLN A 136 3.68 -4.12 -27.26
CA GLN A 136 4.86 -4.97 -27.56
C GLN A 136 5.17 -5.11 -29.05
N HIS A 137 4.45 -4.42 -29.91
CA HIS A 137 4.59 -4.44 -31.38
C HIS A 137 5.21 -3.17 -31.92
N ASP A 138 5.51 -3.15 -33.21
CA ASP A 138 5.96 -1.94 -33.88
C ASP A 138 4.88 -0.85 -33.84
N VAL A 139 5.32 0.42 -33.88
CA VAL A 139 4.41 1.59 -33.71
C VAL A 139 3.24 1.54 -34.68
N GLU A 140 3.49 1.18 -35.94
CA GLU A 140 2.47 1.10 -37.01
C GLU A 140 1.41 0.04 -36.68
N ASP A 141 1.83 -1.12 -36.13
CA ASP A 141 0.93 -2.23 -35.75
C ASP A 141 0.09 -1.85 -34.53
N VAL A 142 0.67 -1.15 -33.54
CA VAL A 142 -0.09 -0.66 -32.37
C VAL A 142 -1.16 0.33 -32.81
N VAL A 143 -0.82 1.31 -33.65
CA VAL A 143 -1.77 2.30 -34.16
C VAL A 143 -2.87 1.63 -34.97
N ALA A 144 -2.52 0.71 -35.88
CA ALA A 144 -3.51 -0.03 -36.68
C ALA A 144 -4.46 -0.86 -35.79
N SER A 145 -3.93 -1.50 -34.75
CA SER A 145 -4.74 -2.23 -33.76
C SER A 145 -5.74 -1.31 -33.04
N VAL A 146 -5.32 -0.10 -32.66
CA VAL A 146 -6.19 0.89 -32.03
C VAL A 146 -7.29 1.35 -33.00
N GLU A 147 -6.93 1.73 -34.23
CA GLU A 147 -7.88 2.23 -35.23
C GLU A 147 -8.93 1.19 -35.59
N VAL A 148 -8.52 -0.06 -35.82
CA VAL A 148 -9.42 -1.18 -36.11
C VAL A 148 -10.36 -1.44 -34.93
N SER A 149 -9.82 -1.47 -33.71
CA SER A 149 -10.62 -1.70 -32.51
C SER A 149 -11.62 -0.58 -32.24
N MET A 150 -11.22 0.68 -32.44
CA MET A 150 -12.11 1.83 -32.31
C MET A 150 -13.26 1.79 -33.35
N ALA A 151 -12.95 1.39 -34.59
CA ALA A 151 -13.96 1.22 -35.61
C ALA A 151 -14.97 0.11 -35.24
N GLU A 152 -14.50 -1.05 -34.75
CA GLU A 152 -15.36 -2.14 -34.27
C GLU A 152 -16.24 -1.72 -33.09
N ILE A 153 -15.68 -0.95 -32.12
CA ILE A 153 -16.44 -0.40 -31.01
C ILE A 153 -17.53 0.56 -31.51
N ALA A 154 -17.20 1.43 -32.46
CA ALA A 154 -18.14 2.39 -33.04
C ALA A 154 -19.25 1.70 -33.86
N ASP A 155 -18.93 0.65 -34.62
CA ASP A 155 -19.89 -0.14 -35.39
C ASP A 155 -20.92 -0.84 -34.47
N ASN A 156 -20.55 -1.12 -33.22
CA ASN A 156 -21.42 -1.63 -32.17
C ASN A 156 -22.07 -0.53 -31.31
N HIS A 157 -22.08 0.72 -31.78
CA HIS A 157 -22.72 1.88 -31.14
C HIS A 157 -22.14 2.31 -29.79
N ALA A 158 -20.92 1.87 -29.45
CA ALA A 158 -20.18 2.34 -28.29
C ALA A 158 -19.15 3.42 -28.68
N ARG A 159 -18.66 4.18 -27.71
CA ARG A 159 -17.70 5.25 -27.94
C ARG A 159 -16.43 5.00 -27.14
N THR A 160 -15.29 5.00 -27.79
CA THR A 160 -13.98 5.03 -27.14
C THR A 160 -13.68 6.44 -26.68
N VAL A 161 -13.26 6.62 -25.43
CA VAL A 161 -12.85 7.92 -24.85
C VAL A 161 -11.39 7.93 -24.44
N ALA A 162 -10.83 6.75 -24.15
CA ALA A 162 -9.44 6.61 -23.77
C ALA A 162 -8.81 5.35 -24.32
N VAL A 163 -7.49 5.39 -24.55
CA VAL A 163 -6.67 4.27 -25.00
C VAL A 163 -5.45 4.15 -24.08
N VAL A 164 -5.19 2.93 -23.61
CA VAL A 164 -3.97 2.58 -22.88
C VAL A 164 -3.18 1.57 -23.69
N ALA A 165 -2.02 1.97 -24.21
CA ALA A 165 -1.05 1.03 -24.78
C ALA A 165 -0.20 0.48 -23.62
N ASN A 166 -0.47 -0.74 -23.22
CA ASN A 166 0.21 -1.41 -22.11
C ASN A 166 1.34 -2.31 -22.62
N LYS A 167 2.32 -2.61 -21.75
CA LYS A 167 3.48 -3.44 -22.08
C LYS A 167 4.34 -2.84 -23.22
N CYS A 168 4.46 -1.53 -23.29
CA CYS A 168 5.31 -0.90 -24.28
C CYS A 168 6.79 -1.22 -24.01
N LEU A 169 7.50 -1.58 -25.08
CA LEU A 169 8.94 -1.79 -25.00
C LEU A 169 9.65 -0.43 -24.79
N PRO A 170 10.75 -0.40 -24.03
CA PRO A 170 11.46 0.86 -23.75
C PRO A 170 11.85 1.65 -25.00
N GLU A 171 12.22 0.93 -26.09
CA GLU A 171 12.69 1.50 -27.35
C GLU A 171 11.57 2.18 -28.16
N THR A 172 10.34 1.68 -28.09
CA THR A 172 9.21 2.14 -28.92
C THR A 172 8.20 2.97 -28.12
N ARG A 173 8.23 2.96 -26.80
CA ARG A 173 7.21 3.56 -25.91
C ARG A 173 6.93 5.02 -26.23
N GLN A 174 7.98 5.84 -26.38
CA GLN A 174 7.81 7.26 -26.69
C GLN A 174 7.13 7.45 -28.04
N ALA A 175 7.58 6.74 -29.06
CA ALA A 175 7.01 6.84 -30.42
C ALA A 175 5.54 6.36 -30.47
N VAL A 176 5.20 5.29 -29.72
CA VAL A 176 3.82 4.85 -29.55
C VAL A 176 2.98 5.94 -28.89
N GLY A 177 3.46 6.55 -27.80
CA GLY A 177 2.75 7.64 -27.11
C GLY A 177 2.48 8.84 -28.03
N GLU A 178 3.49 9.28 -28.79
CA GLU A 178 3.36 10.38 -29.77
C GLU A 178 2.34 10.03 -30.86
N ALA A 179 2.38 8.81 -31.40
CA ALA A 179 1.47 8.37 -32.44
C ALA A 179 0.02 8.26 -31.94
N LEU A 180 -0.21 7.75 -30.74
CA LEU A 180 -1.54 7.66 -30.13
C LEU A 180 -2.13 9.03 -29.78
N THR A 181 -1.29 9.97 -29.35
CA THR A 181 -1.73 11.36 -29.07
C THR A 181 -2.19 12.09 -30.33
N ALA A 182 -1.75 11.68 -31.50
CA ALA A 182 -2.18 12.25 -32.79
C ALA A 182 -3.60 11.78 -33.20
N ILE A 183 -4.18 10.78 -32.55
CA ILE A 183 -5.55 10.31 -32.81
C ILE A 183 -6.54 11.26 -32.15
N GLU A 184 -7.34 11.97 -32.96
CA GLU A 184 -8.29 12.96 -32.46
C GLU A 184 -9.44 12.32 -31.67
N GLY A 185 -9.87 12.99 -30.59
CA GLY A 185 -11.09 12.67 -29.84
C GLY A 185 -10.93 11.61 -28.76
N ILE A 186 -9.70 11.17 -28.48
CA ILE A 186 -9.39 10.25 -27.39
C ILE A 186 -8.28 10.77 -26.50
N THR A 187 -8.29 10.35 -25.24
CA THR A 187 -7.14 10.48 -24.34
C THR A 187 -6.30 9.21 -24.42
N SER A 188 -4.97 9.33 -24.54
CA SER A 188 -4.09 8.16 -24.63
C SER A 188 -2.96 8.22 -23.61
N THR A 189 -2.54 7.04 -23.14
CA THR A 189 -1.38 6.88 -22.27
C THR A 189 -0.66 5.57 -22.56
N THR A 190 0.63 5.49 -22.19
CA THR A 190 1.45 4.30 -22.40
C THR A 190 2.00 3.79 -21.08
N LEU A 191 1.94 2.48 -20.87
CA LEU A 191 2.56 1.80 -19.73
C LEU A 191 3.73 0.94 -20.19
N PRO A 192 4.84 0.89 -19.45
CA PRO A 192 5.98 0.06 -19.79
C PRO A 192 5.66 -1.43 -19.63
N GLU A 193 6.45 -2.26 -20.30
CA GLU A 193 6.51 -3.68 -19.98
C GLU A 193 7.22 -3.87 -18.63
N VAL A 194 6.57 -4.58 -17.72
CA VAL A 194 7.10 -4.96 -16.41
C VAL A 194 7.08 -6.49 -16.31
N PRO A 195 8.22 -7.18 -16.47
CA PRO A 195 8.28 -8.65 -16.50
C PRO A 195 7.62 -9.33 -15.30
N LEU A 196 7.78 -8.75 -14.11
CA LEU A 196 7.16 -9.24 -12.87
C LEU A 196 5.62 -9.41 -13.00
N LEU A 197 4.95 -8.52 -13.73
CA LEU A 197 3.48 -8.56 -13.85
C LEU A 197 2.98 -9.74 -14.69
N ALA A 198 3.81 -10.27 -15.58
CA ALA A 198 3.54 -11.44 -16.38
C ALA A 198 4.10 -12.74 -15.75
N ALA A 199 4.92 -12.64 -14.71
CA ALA A 199 5.58 -13.78 -14.10
C ALA A 199 4.57 -14.70 -13.37
N PRO A 200 4.58 -16.02 -13.60
CA PRO A 200 3.80 -16.95 -12.79
C PRO A 200 4.40 -17.07 -11.39
N VAL A 201 3.62 -17.51 -10.40
CA VAL A 201 4.18 -17.92 -9.12
C VAL A 201 4.79 -19.32 -9.24
N VAL A 202 5.80 -19.62 -8.40
CA VAL A 202 6.49 -20.94 -8.45
C VAL A 202 5.51 -22.09 -8.20
N ARG A 203 4.42 -21.88 -7.48
CA ARG A 203 3.34 -22.84 -7.28
C ARG A 203 2.67 -23.25 -8.61
N GLU A 204 2.37 -22.29 -9.47
CA GLU A 204 1.82 -22.57 -10.82
C GLU A 204 2.83 -23.34 -11.67
N VAL A 205 4.13 -23.02 -11.52
CA VAL A 205 5.19 -23.78 -12.19
C VAL A 205 5.29 -25.21 -11.64
N LEU A 206 5.20 -25.41 -10.32
CA LEU A 206 5.19 -26.73 -9.68
C LEU A 206 4.12 -27.63 -10.32
N ASP A 207 2.92 -27.12 -10.47
CA ASP A 207 1.80 -27.85 -11.06
C ASP A 207 2.04 -28.13 -12.56
N ALA A 208 2.48 -27.13 -13.31
CA ALA A 208 2.70 -27.25 -14.75
C ALA A 208 3.84 -28.21 -15.13
N VAL A 209 4.87 -28.33 -14.27
CA VAL A 209 5.97 -29.29 -14.50
C VAL A 209 5.71 -30.65 -13.86
N GLU A 210 4.48 -30.93 -13.39
CA GLU A 210 4.12 -32.16 -12.68
C GLU A 210 5.08 -32.41 -11.49
N GLY A 211 5.39 -31.36 -10.77
CA GLY A 211 6.49 -31.32 -9.82
C GLY A 211 6.15 -31.81 -8.42
N THR A 212 7.19 -32.07 -7.64
CA THR A 212 7.09 -32.34 -6.20
C THR A 212 8.13 -31.50 -5.46
N LEU A 213 7.72 -30.75 -4.45
CA LEU A 213 8.62 -29.98 -3.61
C LEU A 213 9.45 -30.94 -2.74
N ILE A 214 10.79 -30.86 -2.81
CA ILE A 214 11.69 -31.72 -2.04
C ILE A 214 12.53 -30.94 -1.01
N ALA A 215 12.63 -29.63 -1.13
CA ALA A 215 13.30 -28.75 -0.17
C ALA A 215 12.76 -27.31 -0.29
N GLY A 216 12.87 -26.55 0.79
CA GLY A 216 12.31 -25.20 0.91
C GLY A 216 10.93 -25.21 1.60
N ASP A 217 10.53 -24.05 2.11
CA ASP A 217 9.22 -23.87 2.74
C ASP A 217 8.12 -23.70 1.68
N GLU A 218 6.91 -24.19 1.95
CA GLU A 218 5.76 -24.04 1.05
C GLU A 218 5.40 -22.57 0.75
N THR A 219 5.68 -21.66 1.69
CA THR A 219 5.46 -20.21 1.50
C THR A 219 6.34 -19.62 0.40
N LEU A 220 7.45 -20.27 0.07
CA LEU A 220 8.34 -19.85 -1.02
C LEU A 220 7.78 -20.12 -2.41
N LEU A 221 6.76 -20.99 -2.50
CA LEU A 221 6.05 -21.27 -3.75
C LEU A 221 5.20 -20.08 -4.23
N ASP A 222 4.95 -19.11 -3.38
CA ASP A 222 4.21 -17.90 -3.73
C ASP A 222 5.10 -16.79 -4.30
N ARG A 223 6.40 -17.08 -4.51
CA ARG A 223 7.33 -16.18 -5.21
C ARG A 223 7.10 -16.20 -6.72
N GLU A 224 7.27 -15.06 -7.36
CA GLU A 224 7.20 -14.95 -8.81
C GLU A 224 8.45 -15.52 -9.49
N ALA A 225 8.25 -16.30 -10.56
CA ALA A 225 9.28 -16.76 -11.48
C ALA A 225 9.41 -15.78 -12.64
N GLU A 226 10.23 -14.74 -12.49
CA GLU A 226 10.31 -13.60 -13.43
C GLU A 226 10.89 -14.00 -14.79
N SER A 227 11.68 -15.05 -14.82
CA SER A 227 12.22 -15.65 -16.06
C SER A 227 12.67 -17.10 -15.82
N VAL A 228 12.89 -17.83 -16.89
CA VAL A 228 13.35 -19.23 -16.86
C VAL A 228 14.75 -19.34 -17.41
N LEU A 229 15.67 -19.98 -16.65
CA LEU A 229 17.01 -20.33 -17.10
C LEU A 229 17.19 -21.84 -17.21
N VAL A 230 17.41 -22.33 -18.41
CA VAL A 230 17.77 -23.73 -18.63
C VAL A 230 19.29 -23.89 -18.43
N CYS A 231 19.69 -24.59 -17.38
CA CYS A 231 21.09 -24.76 -16.98
C CYS A 231 21.77 -25.88 -17.79
N ALA A 232 21.77 -25.73 -19.11
CA ALA A 232 22.37 -26.70 -20.03
C ALA A 232 23.89 -26.50 -20.22
N MET A 233 24.40 -25.28 -20.00
CA MET A 233 25.79 -24.89 -20.16
C MET A 233 26.69 -25.39 -19.01
N ASP A 234 27.98 -25.11 -19.10
CA ASP A 234 28.91 -25.30 -17.99
C ASP A 234 28.57 -24.35 -16.80
N VAL A 235 28.95 -24.78 -15.60
CA VAL A 235 28.68 -24.06 -14.36
C VAL A 235 29.08 -22.58 -14.43
N SER A 236 30.28 -22.30 -14.94
CA SER A 236 30.80 -20.93 -15.05
C SER A 236 29.90 -20.04 -15.88
N HIS A 237 29.40 -20.55 -17.00
CA HIS A 237 28.54 -19.82 -17.90
C HIS A 237 27.12 -19.67 -17.38
N VAL A 238 26.64 -20.60 -16.57
CA VAL A 238 25.35 -20.48 -15.89
C VAL A 238 25.43 -19.42 -14.81
N LEU A 239 26.45 -19.45 -13.95
CA LEU A 239 26.61 -18.48 -12.86
C LEU A 239 26.73 -17.03 -13.35
N GLU A 240 27.36 -16.80 -14.51
CA GLU A 240 27.43 -15.47 -15.14
C GLU A 240 26.10 -14.93 -15.64
N ARG A 241 25.08 -15.78 -15.80
CA ARG A 241 23.76 -15.44 -16.37
C ARG A 241 22.64 -15.44 -15.36
N LEU A 242 22.95 -15.69 -14.09
CA LEU A 242 21.93 -15.63 -13.04
C LEU A 242 21.41 -14.19 -12.89
N THR A 243 20.10 -14.09 -12.82
CA THR A 243 19.39 -12.84 -12.50
C THR A 243 18.42 -13.07 -11.34
N ALA A 244 18.08 -12.00 -10.62
CA ALA A 244 17.14 -12.09 -9.51
C ALA A 244 15.75 -12.55 -10.00
N GLY A 245 15.05 -13.33 -9.18
CA GLY A 245 13.71 -13.83 -9.51
C GLY A 245 13.67 -14.92 -10.59
N GLN A 246 14.83 -15.39 -11.08
CA GLN A 246 14.91 -16.39 -12.14
C GLN A 246 14.63 -17.80 -11.60
N LEU A 247 13.84 -18.59 -12.35
CA LEU A 247 13.66 -20.02 -12.10
C LEU A 247 14.72 -20.82 -12.88
N ALA A 248 15.53 -21.63 -12.19
CA ALA A 248 16.54 -22.44 -12.85
C ALA A 248 16.05 -23.87 -13.08
N ILE A 249 16.12 -24.36 -14.32
CA ILE A 249 15.79 -25.74 -14.69
C ILE A 249 17.11 -26.52 -14.89
N VAL A 250 17.28 -27.58 -14.11
CA VAL A 250 18.52 -28.38 -14.05
C VAL A 250 18.17 -29.87 -14.19
N PRO A 251 18.76 -30.64 -15.11
CA PRO A 251 18.64 -32.09 -15.08
C PRO A 251 19.13 -32.67 -13.73
N ALA A 252 18.30 -33.50 -13.08
CA ALA A 252 18.53 -33.97 -11.72
C ALA A 252 19.80 -34.82 -11.56
N ASP A 253 20.29 -35.39 -12.66
CA ASP A 253 21.56 -36.12 -12.70
C ASP A 253 22.82 -35.21 -12.73
N ARG A 254 22.66 -33.89 -12.91
CA ARG A 254 23.76 -32.91 -12.93
C ARG A 254 24.08 -32.38 -11.53
N SER A 255 24.50 -33.27 -10.62
CA SER A 255 24.79 -32.92 -9.22
C SER A 255 25.77 -31.75 -9.04
N ALA A 256 26.77 -31.62 -9.94
CA ALA A 256 27.74 -30.52 -9.88
C ALA A 256 27.06 -29.15 -10.13
N MET A 257 26.09 -29.07 -11.06
CA MET A 257 25.32 -27.87 -11.33
C MET A 257 24.45 -27.52 -10.13
N LEU A 258 23.72 -28.50 -9.60
CA LEU A 258 22.88 -28.34 -8.41
C LEU A 258 23.69 -27.77 -7.23
N ILE A 259 24.82 -28.40 -6.90
CA ILE A 259 25.68 -27.94 -5.78
C ILE A 259 26.21 -26.52 -6.04
N SER A 260 26.56 -26.18 -7.28
CA SER A 260 27.07 -24.84 -7.61
C SER A 260 25.99 -23.77 -7.49
N LEU A 261 24.74 -24.05 -7.93
CA LEU A 261 23.61 -23.15 -7.75
C LEU A 261 23.26 -22.98 -6.27
N MET A 262 23.28 -24.07 -5.49
CA MET A 262 23.05 -24.00 -4.04
C MET A 262 24.14 -23.16 -3.33
N ALA A 263 25.41 -23.32 -3.73
CA ALA A 263 26.47 -22.49 -3.20
C ALA A 263 26.33 -21.02 -3.60
N ALA A 264 25.85 -20.75 -4.82
CA ALA A 264 25.55 -19.39 -5.26
C ALA A 264 24.42 -18.79 -4.43
N GLN A 265 23.35 -19.55 -4.14
CA GLN A 265 22.24 -19.07 -3.31
C GLN A 265 22.63 -18.87 -1.83
N ALA A 266 23.61 -19.59 -1.32
CA ALA A 266 24.18 -19.35 0.01
C ALA A 266 25.17 -18.17 0.05
N SER A 267 25.48 -17.56 -1.08
CA SER A 267 26.44 -16.46 -1.21
C SER A 267 25.73 -15.13 -1.47
N SER A 268 26.06 -14.11 -0.71
CA SER A 268 25.59 -12.74 -0.92
C SER A 268 26.07 -12.08 -2.22
N SER A 269 26.97 -12.75 -2.99
CA SER A 269 27.54 -12.24 -4.24
C SER A 269 26.74 -12.61 -5.48
N PHE A 270 25.69 -13.42 -5.35
CA PHE A 270 24.86 -13.87 -6.46
C PHE A 270 23.39 -13.47 -6.24
N PRO A 271 22.65 -13.24 -7.35
CA PRO A 271 21.23 -12.93 -7.26
C PRO A 271 20.43 -14.12 -6.75
N ILE A 272 19.35 -13.84 -6.02
CA ILE A 272 18.45 -14.88 -5.50
C ILE A 272 17.53 -15.36 -6.61
N LEU A 273 17.49 -16.68 -6.76
CA LEU A 273 16.57 -17.37 -7.66
C LEU A 273 15.18 -17.51 -7.02
N SER A 274 14.14 -17.55 -7.84
CA SER A 274 12.78 -17.87 -7.37
C SER A 274 12.62 -19.34 -6.99
N GLY A 275 13.36 -20.24 -7.66
CA GLY A 275 13.36 -21.67 -7.36
C GLY A 275 14.25 -22.48 -8.29
N LEU A 276 14.38 -23.77 -7.98
CA LEU A 276 15.08 -24.76 -8.80
C LEU A 276 14.10 -25.88 -9.21
N VAL A 277 14.05 -26.21 -10.49
CA VAL A 277 13.34 -27.39 -11.02
C VAL A 277 14.39 -28.44 -11.46
N LEU A 278 14.40 -29.57 -10.76
CA LEU A 278 15.24 -30.72 -11.05
C LEU A 278 14.47 -31.67 -11.96
N ASN A 279 14.72 -31.58 -13.27
CA ASN A 279 13.95 -32.27 -14.27
C ASN A 279 14.56 -33.61 -14.71
N GLY A 280 13.82 -34.40 -15.50
CA GLY A 280 14.26 -35.64 -16.15
C GLY A 280 13.84 -36.92 -15.42
N GLY A 281 13.14 -36.83 -14.29
CA GLY A 281 12.67 -38.00 -13.53
C GLY A 281 13.77 -38.81 -12.87
N PHE A 282 15.00 -38.28 -12.78
CA PHE A 282 16.12 -38.95 -12.11
C PHE A 282 16.05 -38.76 -10.60
N GLU A 283 16.51 -39.79 -9.85
CA GLU A 283 16.70 -39.63 -8.40
C GLU A 283 17.85 -38.64 -8.11
N VAL A 284 17.59 -37.69 -7.24
CA VAL A 284 18.62 -36.75 -6.77
C VAL A 284 19.61 -37.51 -5.91
N ALA A 285 20.91 -37.35 -6.20
CA ALA A 285 21.96 -38.08 -5.49
C ALA A 285 21.89 -37.84 -3.95
N PRO A 286 21.90 -38.91 -3.11
CA PRO A 286 21.73 -38.78 -1.66
C PRO A 286 22.69 -37.83 -0.95
N HIS A 287 23.90 -37.68 -1.46
CA HIS A 287 24.89 -36.71 -0.92
C HIS A 287 24.53 -35.25 -1.30
N ALA A 288 23.87 -35.01 -2.43
CA ALA A 288 23.36 -33.69 -2.80
C ALA A 288 22.18 -33.30 -1.93
N LEU A 289 21.25 -34.23 -1.64
CA LEU A 289 20.16 -34.00 -0.71
C LEU A 289 20.67 -33.64 0.69
N ARG A 290 21.67 -34.35 1.19
CA ARG A 290 22.31 -34.06 2.48
C ARG A 290 23.00 -32.68 2.53
N LEU A 291 23.49 -32.18 1.39
CA LEU A 291 24.01 -30.81 1.28
C LEU A 291 22.89 -29.80 1.28
N LEU A 292 21.75 -30.07 0.57
CA LEU A 292 20.56 -29.25 0.60
C LEU A 292 20.02 -29.07 2.04
N GLU A 293 19.93 -30.17 2.80
CA GLU A 293 19.49 -30.16 4.20
C GLU A 293 20.44 -29.40 5.13
N GLY A 294 21.74 -29.35 4.80
CA GLY A 294 22.76 -28.70 5.62
C GLY A 294 23.09 -27.26 5.25
N LEU A 295 22.66 -26.81 4.07
CA LEU A 295 22.78 -25.42 3.64
C LEU A 295 21.45 -24.73 4.00
N ASP A 296 21.54 -23.62 4.71
CA ASP A 296 20.39 -22.75 4.99
C ASP A 296 20.03 -21.96 3.71
N VAL A 297 19.51 -22.69 2.71
CA VAL A 297 19.17 -22.13 1.39
C VAL A 297 17.66 -21.99 1.28
N ASN A 298 17.20 -20.76 1.28
CA ASN A 298 15.81 -20.42 1.35
C ASN A 298 15.17 -20.23 -0.04
N ILE A 299 15.26 -21.28 -0.89
CA ILE A 299 14.57 -21.36 -2.19
C ILE A 299 13.87 -22.71 -2.35
N PRO A 300 12.69 -22.76 -3.03
CA PRO A 300 12.02 -24.02 -3.30
C PRO A 300 12.82 -24.86 -4.32
N VAL A 301 13.00 -26.13 -4.02
CA VAL A 301 13.60 -27.12 -4.92
C VAL A 301 12.54 -28.15 -5.29
N ILE A 302 12.23 -28.25 -6.56
CA ILE A 302 11.15 -29.04 -7.13
C ILE A 302 11.77 -30.14 -7.99
N THR A 303 11.34 -31.39 -7.86
CA THR A 303 11.63 -32.46 -8.84
C THR A 303 10.50 -32.55 -9.86
N SER A 304 10.84 -32.84 -11.12
CA SER A 304 9.88 -33.02 -12.21
C SER A 304 10.19 -34.27 -13.02
N PRO A 305 9.18 -35.06 -13.41
CA PRO A 305 9.37 -36.21 -14.30
C PRO A 305 9.63 -35.81 -15.76
N LEU A 306 9.31 -34.57 -16.13
CA LEU A 306 9.41 -34.07 -17.51
C LEU A 306 10.87 -33.98 -17.96
N ASP A 307 11.13 -34.16 -19.25
CA ASP A 307 12.43 -33.87 -19.84
C ASP A 307 12.70 -32.33 -19.85
N THR A 308 13.94 -31.95 -20.20
CA THR A 308 14.36 -30.55 -20.14
C THR A 308 13.54 -29.64 -21.08
N TYR A 309 13.19 -30.14 -22.26
CA TYR A 309 12.41 -29.34 -23.20
C TYR A 309 10.96 -29.19 -22.74
N ALA A 310 10.35 -30.28 -22.31
CA ALA A 310 8.99 -30.27 -21.80
C ALA A 310 8.86 -29.39 -20.54
N ALA A 311 9.77 -29.53 -19.56
CA ALA A 311 9.78 -28.71 -18.36
C ALA A 311 9.99 -27.22 -18.67
N ALA A 312 10.93 -26.89 -19.57
CA ALA A 312 11.19 -25.51 -19.96
C ALA A 312 10.02 -24.90 -20.75
N SER A 313 9.38 -25.69 -21.62
CA SER A 313 8.21 -25.27 -22.38
C SER A 313 7.01 -25.06 -21.47
N ALA A 314 6.75 -25.97 -20.53
CA ALA A 314 5.67 -25.87 -19.56
C ALA A 314 5.84 -24.62 -18.68
N ALA A 315 7.01 -24.43 -18.08
CA ALA A 315 7.28 -23.26 -17.25
C ALA A 315 7.27 -21.94 -18.05
N GLY A 316 7.83 -21.96 -19.29
CA GLY A 316 7.93 -20.75 -20.13
C GLY A 316 6.62 -20.33 -20.80
N SER A 317 5.62 -21.23 -20.91
CA SER A 317 4.31 -20.91 -21.46
C SER A 317 3.33 -20.34 -20.45
N LEU A 318 3.65 -20.41 -19.16
CA LEU A 318 2.79 -19.87 -18.11
C LEU A 318 2.77 -18.34 -18.16
N GLN A 319 1.58 -17.82 -18.02
CA GLN A 319 1.37 -16.39 -17.78
C GLN A 319 0.74 -16.23 -16.41
N GLY A 320 1.46 -15.58 -15.52
CA GLY A 320 0.98 -15.32 -14.18
C GLY A 320 -0.20 -14.36 -14.18
N LEU A 321 -1.27 -14.74 -13.49
CA LEU A 321 -2.44 -13.91 -13.30
C LEU A 321 -2.22 -12.93 -12.16
N LEU A 322 -2.69 -11.69 -12.32
CA LEU A 322 -2.60 -10.67 -11.26
C LEU A 322 -3.42 -11.08 -10.02
N ALA A 323 -4.53 -11.78 -10.24
CA ALA A 323 -5.40 -12.28 -9.19
C ALA A 323 -4.73 -13.30 -8.24
N HIS A 324 -3.73 -14.02 -8.73
CA HIS A 324 -2.95 -15.01 -7.95
C HIS A 324 -1.57 -14.47 -7.55
N GLY A 325 -1.28 -13.22 -7.89
CA GLY A 325 0.01 -12.59 -7.59
C GLY A 325 0.20 -12.30 -6.11
N SER A 326 1.48 -12.17 -5.73
CA SER A 326 1.84 -11.69 -4.41
C SER A 326 1.40 -10.24 -4.17
N GLU A 327 1.38 -9.80 -2.91
CA GLU A 327 1.16 -8.38 -2.58
C GLU A 327 2.19 -7.47 -3.28
N ARG A 328 3.43 -7.93 -3.46
CA ARG A 328 4.47 -7.23 -4.22
C ARG A 328 4.05 -7.00 -5.67
N LYS A 329 3.52 -8.04 -6.34
CA LYS A 329 3.08 -7.97 -7.74
C LYS A 329 1.91 -6.99 -7.90
N ILE A 330 0.93 -7.06 -6.99
CA ILE A 330 -0.22 -6.15 -6.93
C ILE A 330 0.26 -4.70 -6.74
N ASP A 331 1.17 -4.47 -5.81
CA ASP A 331 1.70 -3.15 -5.51
C ASP A 331 2.52 -2.57 -6.68
N VAL A 332 3.32 -3.39 -7.36
CA VAL A 332 4.04 -2.99 -8.58
C VAL A 332 3.06 -2.63 -9.70
N ALA A 333 1.97 -3.40 -9.89
CA ALA A 333 0.96 -3.08 -10.89
C ALA A 333 0.32 -1.71 -10.65
N VAL A 334 -0.08 -1.44 -9.41
CA VAL A 334 -0.67 -0.16 -9.00
C VAL A 334 0.32 0.98 -9.14
N THR A 335 1.54 0.81 -8.61
CA THR A 335 2.57 1.86 -8.64
C THR A 335 2.98 2.20 -10.07
N THR A 336 3.13 1.18 -10.94
CA THR A 336 3.43 1.40 -12.36
C THR A 336 2.33 2.22 -13.03
N PHE A 337 1.08 1.86 -12.80
CA PHE A 337 -0.04 2.62 -13.38
C PHE A 337 -0.05 4.07 -12.88
N GLU A 338 0.11 4.29 -11.58
CA GLU A 338 0.09 5.61 -10.96
C GLU A 338 1.23 6.54 -11.40
N GLN A 339 2.40 5.96 -11.65
CA GLN A 339 3.59 6.75 -12.02
C GLN A 339 3.71 6.97 -13.53
N GLU A 340 3.22 6.06 -14.33
CA GLU A 340 3.49 6.02 -15.76
C GLU A 340 2.27 6.40 -16.62
N ALA A 341 1.03 6.30 -16.08
CA ALA A 341 -0.16 6.74 -16.75
C ALA A 341 -0.42 8.24 -16.54
N ASP A 342 -0.98 8.90 -17.53
CA ASP A 342 -1.56 10.24 -17.36
C ASP A 342 -2.93 10.11 -16.67
N VAL A 343 -2.89 9.90 -15.35
CA VAL A 343 -4.08 9.68 -14.54
C VAL A 343 -5.01 10.90 -14.56
N GLU A 344 -4.46 12.11 -14.56
CA GLU A 344 -5.24 13.35 -14.59
C GLU A 344 -6.05 13.46 -15.89
N ALA A 345 -5.42 13.20 -17.03
CA ALA A 345 -6.11 13.18 -18.32
C ALA A 345 -7.18 12.09 -18.41
N LEU A 346 -6.88 10.87 -17.87
CA LEU A 346 -7.86 9.78 -17.83
C LEU A 346 -9.07 10.15 -16.96
N LEU A 347 -8.86 10.66 -15.74
CA LEU A 347 -9.95 11.08 -14.85
C LEU A 347 -10.78 12.23 -15.44
N SER A 348 -10.12 13.16 -16.14
CA SER A 348 -10.80 14.23 -16.86
C SER A 348 -11.68 13.70 -18.00
N ALA A 349 -11.17 12.73 -18.78
CA ALA A 349 -11.95 12.07 -19.85
C ALA A 349 -13.18 11.32 -19.30
N LEU A 350 -13.15 10.89 -18.03
CA LEU A 350 -14.25 10.26 -17.30
C LEU A 350 -15.17 11.29 -16.64
N GLU A 351 -14.87 12.58 -16.71
CA GLU A 351 -15.59 13.68 -16.03
C GLU A 351 -15.79 13.42 -14.52
N VAL A 352 -14.79 12.89 -13.82
CA VAL A 352 -14.85 12.57 -12.39
C VAL A 352 -14.67 13.84 -11.56
N GLU A 353 -15.59 14.10 -10.64
CA GLU A 353 -15.48 15.18 -9.64
C GLU A 353 -14.99 14.61 -8.30
N PRO A 354 -14.01 15.25 -7.63
CA PRO A 354 -13.57 14.84 -6.31
C PRO A 354 -14.69 14.82 -5.28
N SER A 355 -14.63 13.89 -4.32
CA SER A 355 -15.57 13.81 -3.22
C SER A 355 -15.27 14.86 -2.14
N GLU A 356 -16.31 15.44 -1.52
CA GLU A 356 -16.18 16.28 -0.32
C GLU A 356 -15.90 15.45 0.95
N VAL A 357 -16.14 14.15 0.90
CA VAL A 357 -15.91 13.21 2.01
C VAL A 357 -14.56 12.56 1.85
N VAL A 358 -13.70 12.67 2.86
CA VAL A 358 -12.39 12.03 2.90
C VAL A 358 -12.54 10.61 3.45
N THR A 359 -12.40 9.60 2.58
CA THR A 359 -12.40 8.19 3.01
C THR A 359 -11.03 7.79 3.57
N PRO A 360 -10.91 6.66 4.28
CA PRO A 360 -9.62 6.13 4.71
C PRO A 360 -8.61 5.96 3.58
N ILE A 361 -9.04 5.45 2.42
CA ILE A 361 -8.16 5.24 1.25
C ILE A 361 -7.69 6.58 0.69
N MET A 362 -8.57 7.55 0.55
CA MET A 362 -8.22 8.92 0.13
C MET A 362 -7.22 9.55 1.09
N PHE A 363 -7.44 9.39 2.40
CA PHE A 363 -6.54 9.89 3.42
C PHE A 363 -5.13 9.27 3.32
N GLN A 364 -5.05 7.94 3.21
CA GLN A 364 -3.77 7.25 3.07
C GLN A 364 -3.05 7.65 1.77
N ALA A 365 -3.78 7.79 0.68
CA ALA A 365 -3.22 8.24 -0.60
C ALA A 365 -2.65 9.66 -0.51
N GLU A 366 -3.41 10.60 0.07
CA GLU A 366 -2.96 11.98 0.30
C GLU A 366 -1.73 12.03 1.21
N LEU A 367 -1.69 11.19 2.25
CA LEU A 367 -0.55 11.08 3.16
C LEU A 367 0.72 10.64 2.40
N VAL A 368 0.60 9.61 1.55
CA VAL A 368 1.71 9.12 0.72
C VAL A 368 2.16 10.20 -0.28
N GLU A 369 1.23 10.85 -0.96
CA GLU A 369 1.56 11.91 -1.93
C GLU A 369 2.27 13.09 -1.27
N ARG A 370 1.77 13.56 -0.11
CA ARG A 370 2.45 14.62 0.66
C ARG A 370 3.84 14.20 1.10
N SER A 371 4.03 12.95 1.53
CA SER A 371 5.34 12.45 1.92
C SER A 371 6.33 12.47 0.77
N ARG A 372 5.89 12.20 -0.47
CA ARG A 372 6.70 12.23 -1.70
C ARG A 372 7.12 13.64 -2.11
N THR A 373 6.22 14.63 -1.96
CA THR A 373 6.44 16.01 -2.43
C THR A 373 7.69 16.66 -1.81
N ASN A 374 8.00 16.35 -0.55
CA ASN A 374 9.21 16.82 0.14
C ASN A 374 9.80 15.67 0.96
N ARG A 375 10.43 14.76 0.24
CA ARG A 375 10.94 13.50 0.77
C ARG A 375 11.89 13.72 1.95
N LYS A 376 11.67 12.99 3.03
CA LYS A 376 12.40 13.10 4.30
C LYS A 376 13.14 11.81 4.61
N THR A 377 14.22 11.94 5.40
CA THR A 377 15.01 10.81 5.88
C THR A 377 14.50 10.35 7.24
N ILE A 378 13.99 9.11 7.31
CA ILE A 378 13.43 8.53 8.54
C ILE A 378 14.31 7.39 9.04
N VAL A 379 14.57 7.37 10.34
CA VAL A 379 15.32 6.30 11.02
C VAL A 379 14.37 5.20 11.45
N LEU A 380 14.71 3.96 11.10
CA LEU A 380 14.10 2.73 11.62
C LEU A 380 15.16 1.97 12.42
N PRO A 381 15.10 2.00 13.76
CA PRO A 381 16.16 1.47 14.61
C PRO A 381 16.10 -0.04 14.85
N GLU A 382 15.09 -0.73 14.30
CA GLU A 382 14.77 -2.13 14.60
C GLU A 382 14.75 -3.03 13.33
N PRO A 383 15.80 -3.02 12.48
CA PRO A 383 15.82 -3.83 11.25
C PRO A 383 15.97 -5.35 11.51
N ASP A 384 16.17 -5.77 12.76
CA ASP A 384 16.16 -7.18 13.17
C ASP A 384 14.74 -7.77 13.15
N ASP A 385 13.71 -6.94 13.08
CA ASP A 385 12.31 -7.36 12.89
C ASP A 385 11.98 -7.41 11.41
N ASP A 386 11.61 -8.58 10.91
CA ASP A 386 11.26 -8.81 9.50
C ASP A 386 10.16 -7.87 8.98
N ARG A 387 9.23 -7.46 9.85
CA ARG A 387 8.17 -6.52 9.49
C ARG A 387 8.75 -5.15 9.13
N VAL A 388 9.79 -4.71 9.83
CA VAL A 388 10.49 -3.45 9.56
C VAL A 388 11.22 -3.51 8.22
N LEU A 389 11.85 -4.65 7.88
CA LEU A 389 12.49 -4.83 6.58
C LEU A 389 11.49 -4.86 5.43
N ARG A 390 10.35 -5.56 5.60
CA ARG A 390 9.26 -5.58 4.61
C ARG A 390 8.66 -4.18 4.40
N ALA A 391 8.47 -3.43 5.48
CA ALA A 391 8.02 -2.05 5.40
C ALA A 391 9.06 -1.16 4.71
N ALA A 392 10.35 -1.36 4.98
CA ALA A 392 11.44 -0.60 4.35
C ALA A 392 11.46 -0.79 2.82
N ASP A 393 11.34 -2.02 2.32
CA ASP A 393 11.21 -2.31 0.89
C ASP A 393 10.02 -1.57 0.26
N ALA A 394 8.83 -1.68 0.87
CA ALA A 394 7.63 -1.01 0.37
C ALA A 394 7.75 0.53 0.39
N ILE A 395 8.30 1.10 1.48
CA ILE A 395 8.51 2.55 1.63
C ILE A 395 9.45 3.08 0.54
N LEU A 396 10.57 2.40 0.30
CA LEU A 396 11.55 2.79 -0.72
C LEU A 396 10.96 2.69 -2.12
N ARG A 397 10.29 1.59 -2.44
CA ARG A 397 9.65 1.35 -3.73
C ARG A 397 8.54 2.36 -4.01
N ARG A 398 7.70 2.66 -3.01
CA ARG A 398 6.64 3.67 -3.11
C ARG A 398 7.16 5.10 -3.04
N GLY A 399 8.45 5.32 -2.76
CA GLY A 399 9.08 6.64 -2.68
C GLY A 399 8.62 7.50 -1.51
N ILE A 400 8.14 6.90 -0.42
CA ILE A 400 7.54 7.58 0.73
C ILE A 400 8.60 8.37 1.53
N ALA A 401 9.75 7.76 1.80
CA ALA A 401 10.84 8.36 2.57
C ALA A 401 12.19 7.77 2.15
N ASP A 402 13.27 8.49 2.42
CA ASP A 402 14.61 7.91 2.48
C ASP A 402 14.79 7.26 3.85
N LEU A 403 15.47 6.12 3.91
CA LEU A 403 15.55 5.34 5.14
C LEU A 403 16.98 5.21 5.66
N VAL A 404 17.10 5.28 6.99
CA VAL A 404 18.27 4.87 7.74
C VAL A 404 17.88 3.70 8.63
N LEU A 405 18.52 2.55 8.45
CA LEU A 405 18.37 1.35 9.26
C LEU A 405 19.54 1.25 10.24
N LEU A 406 19.27 1.02 11.53
CA LEU A 406 20.34 0.96 12.54
C LEU A 406 20.73 -0.50 12.81
N GLY A 407 21.93 -0.90 12.41
CA GLY A 407 22.43 -2.26 12.62
C GLY A 407 23.73 -2.53 11.86
N ASP A 408 24.22 -3.77 11.95
CA ASP A 408 25.33 -4.24 11.13
C ASP A 408 24.88 -4.39 9.68
N GLU A 409 25.56 -3.70 8.76
CA GLU A 409 25.17 -3.63 7.34
C GLU A 409 25.12 -5.02 6.70
N THR A 410 26.08 -5.88 7.00
CA THR A 410 26.16 -7.23 6.43
C THR A 410 24.95 -8.06 6.87
N THR A 411 24.63 -8.03 8.16
CA THR A 411 23.51 -8.78 8.74
C THR A 411 22.16 -8.27 8.21
N VAL A 412 21.95 -6.97 8.19
CA VAL A 412 20.69 -6.36 7.73
C VAL A 412 20.44 -6.66 6.26
N ARG A 413 21.47 -6.50 5.39
CA ARG A 413 21.32 -6.76 3.96
C ARG A 413 21.16 -8.25 3.66
N ALA A 414 21.89 -9.13 4.39
CA ALA A 414 21.71 -10.57 4.25
C ALA A 414 20.27 -10.99 4.59
N ARG A 415 19.72 -10.47 5.70
CA ARG A 415 18.35 -10.79 6.09
C ARG A 415 17.30 -10.27 5.10
N ALA A 416 17.48 -9.06 4.58
CA ALA A 416 16.59 -8.54 3.53
C ALA A 416 16.65 -9.41 2.27
N THR A 417 17.84 -9.85 1.90
CA THR A 417 18.07 -10.74 0.76
C THR A 417 17.37 -12.11 0.96
N GLU A 418 17.48 -12.72 2.14
CA GLU A 418 16.76 -13.95 2.51
C GLU A 418 15.23 -13.80 2.39
N LEU A 419 14.72 -12.63 2.71
CA LEU A 419 13.29 -12.30 2.60
C LEU A 419 12.85 -11.90 1.18
N GLY A 420 13.79 -11.80 0.21
CA GLY A 420 13.50 -11.36 -1.16
C GLY A 420 13.15 -9.88 -1.27
N LEU A 421 13.71 -9.02 -0.40
CA LEU A 421 13.40 -7.59 -0.31
C LEU A 421 14.51 -6.74 -0.92
N ASP A 422 14.14 -5.65 -1.60
CA ASP A 422 15.09 -4.66 -2.11
C ASP A 422 15.16 -3.44 -1.19
N ILE A 423 16.20 -3.40 -0.37
CA ILE A 423 16.53 -2.28 0.50
C ILE A 423 17.84 -1.57 0.09
N ALA A 424 18.29 -1.74 -1.17
CA ALA A 424 19.58 -1.20 -1.62
C ALA A 424 19.68 0.33 -1.45
N ALA A 425 18.57 1.05 -1.60
CA ALA A 425 18.51 2.49 -1.42
C ALA A 425 18.53 2.95 0.05
N ALA A 426 18.32 2.07 1.03
CA ALA A 426 18.44 2.42 2.44
C ALA A 426 19.92 2.56 2.86
N ARG A 427 20.21 3.56 3.69
CA ARG A 427 21.49 3.69 4.38
C ARG A 427 21.44 2.81 5.63
N VAL A 428 22.39 1.90 5.79
CA VAL A 428 22.55 1.11 7.02
C VAL A 428 23.68 1.71 7.85
N VAL A 429 23.46 1.90 9.15
CA VAL A 429 24.42 2.56 10.07
C VAL A 429 24.52 1.75 11.35
N ALA A 430 25.74 1.36 11.70
CA ALA A 430 26.02 0.68 12.97
C ALA A 430 26.01 1.68 14.13
N THR A 431 25.46 1.29 15.29
CA THR A 431 25.40 2.15 16.47
C THR A 431 26.76 2.32 17.19
N ASP A 432 27.75 1.53 16.79
CA ASP A 432 29.13 1.61 17.24
C ASP A 432 30.06 2.28 16.21
N ASP A 433 29.51 2.93 15.15
CA ASP A 433 30.30 3.76 14.24
C ASP A 433 31.09 4.80 15.02
N PRO A 434 32.45 4.78 14.97
CA PRO A 434 33.26 5.56 15.89
C PRO A 434 33.09 7.09 15.76
N GLU A 435 32.83 7.57 14.53
CA GLU A 435 32.67 9.01 14.26
C GLU A 435 31.32 9.51 14.77
N LEU A 436 30.25 8.80 14.42
CA LEU A 436 28.90 9.16 14.83
C LEU A 436 28.70 8.97 16.34
N LEU A 437 29.21 7.88 16.90
CA LEU A 437 29.11 7.61 18.33
C LEU A 437 29.77 8.71 19.16
N GLU A 438 30.98 9.15 18.81
CA GLU A 438 31.67 10.23 19.54
C GLU A 438 30.91 11.55 19.37
N LYS A 439 30.51 11.91 18.15
CA LYS A 439 29.73 13.12 17.87
C LYS A 439 28.43 13.16 18.71
N TYR A 440 27.71 12.04 18.79
CA TYR A 440 26.45 11.98 19.52
C TYR A 440 26.64 11.91 21.04
N ALA A 441 27.67 11.23 21.50
CA ALA A 441 28.00 11.15 22.93
C ALA A 441 28.41 12.52 23.51
N GLU A 442 29.23 13.30 22.80
CA GLU A 442 29.60 14.66 23.19
C GLU A 442 28.37 15.57 23.33
N GLU A 443 27.48 15.53 22.31
CA GLU A 443 26.26 16.34 22.34
C GLU A 443 25.29 15.87 23.43
N PHE A 444 25.11 14.55 23.61
CA PHE A 444 24.26 14.02 24.66
C PHE A 444 24.77 14.39 26.06
N ALA A 445 26.08 14.30 26.32
CA ALA A 445 26.69 14.73 27.55
C ALA A 445 26.44 16.24 27.78
N ARG A 446 26.57 17.08 26.75
CA ARG A 446 26.26 18.52 26.79
C ARG A 446 24.79 18.78 27.16
N LEU A 447 23.85 18.07 26.51
CA LEU A 447 22.42 18.20 26.79
C LEU A 447 22.05 17.79 28.22
N ARG A 448 22.76 16.79 28.74
CA ARG A 448 22.49 16.21 30.08
C ARG A 448 23.48 16.66 31.17
N ALA A 449 24.33 17.66 30.93
CA ALA A 449 25.33 18.15 31.85
C ALA A 449 24.73 18.54 33.21
N LYS A 450 23.55 19.16 33.24
CA LYS A 450 22.81 19.52 34.47
C LYS A 450 22.37 18.30 35.29
N LYS A 451 22.33 17.11 34.70
CA LYS A 451 21.99 15.84 35.36
C LYS A 451 23.25 15.04 35.74
N GLY A 452 24.45 15.59 35.49
CA GLY A 452 25.72 14.96 35.85
C GLY A 452 26.17 13.82 34.95
N VAL A 453 25.63 13.70 33.71
CA VAL A 453 26.02 12.66 32.76
C VAL A 453 27.43 12.94 32.24
N THR A 454 28.36 12.01 32.47
CA THR A 454 29.74 12.05 31.95
C THR A 454 29.81 11.63 30.49
N LEU A 455 30.89 11.96 29.78
CA LEU A 455 31.09 11.56 28.39
C LEU A 455 31.14 10.03 28.25
N GLU A 456 31.75 9.34 29.22
CA GLU A 456 31.83 7.88 29.23
C GLU A 456 30.42 7.25 29.33
N GLN A 457 29.60 7.74 30.27
CA GLN A 457 28.19 7.31 30.38
C GLN A 457 27.38 7.68 29.16
N ALA A 458 27.69 8.80 28.50
CA ALA A 458 27.04 9.20 27.27
C ALA A 458 27.39 8.26 26.11
N ARG A 459 28.64 7.84 25.96
CA ARG A 459 29.06 6.85 24.93
C ARG A 459 28.33 5.50 25.09
N GLU A 460 28.27 5.00 26.34
CA GLU A 460 27.52 3.77 26.63
C GLU A 460 26.03 3.93 26.32
N LYS A 461 25.42 5.04 26.71
CA LYS A 461 23.99 5.27 26.56
C LYS A 461 23.57 5.48 25.11
N VAL A 462 24.38 6.14 24.31
CA VAL A 462 24.09 6.46 22.91
C VAL A 462 24.21 5.23 22.00
N GLN A 463 24.91 4.16 22.41
CA GLN A 463 24.93 2.90 21.66
C GLN A 463 23.57 2.19 21.62
N ASP A 464 22.65 2.53 22.53
CA ASP A 464 21.27 2.07 22.48
C ASP A 464 20.58 2.60 21.22
N VAL A 465 19.94 1.74 20.44
CA VAL A 465 19.38 2.05 19.10
C VAL A 465 18.38 3.22 19.14
N SER A 466 17.55 3.31 20.20
CA SER A 466 16.60 4.41 20.32
C SER A 466 17.28 5.74 20.69
N TYR A 467 18.32 5.72 21.52
CA TYR A 467 19.13 6.90 21.81
C TYR A 467 19.91 7.33 20.58
N PHE A 468 20.54 6.40 19.88
CA PHE A 468 21.32 6.68 18.66
C PHE A 468 20.43 7.32 17.59
N GLY A 469 19.29 6.69 17.25
CA GLY A 469 18.35 7.22 16.28
C GLY A 469 17.79 8.60 16.69
N THR A 470 17.47 8.79 17.97
CA THR A 470 17.00 10.09 18.47
C THR A 470 18.10 11.17 18.37
N MET A 471 19.38 10.81 18.60
CA MET A 471 20.50 11.72 18.38
C MET A 471 20.71 12.06 16.91
N MET A 472 20.54 11.09 15.98
CA MET A 472 20.55 11.38 14.54
C MET A 472 19.52 12.44 14.18
N VAL A 473 18.30 12.27 14.68
CA VAL A 473 17.21 13.24 14.45
C VAL A 473 17.57 14.61 15.05
N HIS A 474 18.06 14.63 16.28
CA HIS A 474 18.46 15.87 16.96
C HIS A 474 19.54 16.64 16.19
N MET A 475 20.59 15.94 15.76
CA MET A 475 21.74 16.53 15.05
C MET A 475 21.41 16.90 13.59
N GLY A 476 20.27 16.45 13.05
CA GLY A 476 19.88 16.72 11.67
C GLY A 476 20.49 15.76 10.65
N ASP A 477 21.03 14.64 11.10
CA ASP A 477 21.51 13.55 10.23
C ASP A 477 20.34 12.69 9.71
N ALA A 478 19.14 12.89 10.29
CA ALA A 478 17.84 12.42 9.84
C ALA A 478 16.74 13.43 10.23
N ASP A 479 15.58 13.34 9.59
CA ASP A 479 14.45 14.24 9.79
C ASP A 479 13.46 13.75 10.86
N GLY A 480 13.34 12.43 11.02
CA GLY A 480 12.45 11.80 11.99
C GLY A 480 12.84 10.35 12.29
N MET A 481 12.13 9.74 13.27
CA MET A 481 12.35 8.35 13.68
C MET A 481 11.01 7.65 13.93
N VAL A 482 10.92 6.38 13.53
CA VAL A 482 9.81 5.47 13.88
C VAL A 482 10.40 4.23 14.54
N SER A 483 9.96 3.91 15.76
CA SER A 483 10.45 2.80 16.57
C SER A 483 9.29 2.16 17.35
N GLY A 484 9.50 1.01 17.98
CA GLY A 484 8.52 0.35 18.85
C GLY A 484 7.98 -0.98 18.32
N ALA A 485 8.43 -1.45 17.16
CA ALA A 485 8.07 -2.77 16.64
C ALA A 485 8.57 -3.91 17.54
N ALA A 486 9.80 -3.77 18.08
CA ALA A 486 10.44 -4.73 18.97
C ALA A 486 10.58 -4.22 20.42
N HIS A 487 10.65 -2.89 20.63
CA HIS A 487 10.87 -2.28 21.93
C HIS A 487 9.57 -1.76 22.57
N THR A 488 9.66 -1.33 23.83
CA THR A 488 8.51 -0.75 24.54
C THR A 488 8.35 0.74 24.20
N THR A 489 7.12 1.25 24.29
CA THR A 489 6.82 2.70 24.16
C THR A 489 7.74 3.57 24.99
N ALA A 490 8.06 3.19 26.23
CA ALA A 490 8.99 3.94 27.06
C ALA A 490 10.41 4.03 26.47
N HIS A 491 10.86 2.98 25.79
CA HIS A 491 12.19 2.92 25.16
C HIS A 491 12.31 3.91 23.99
N THR A 492 11.22 4.15 23.27
CA THR A 492 11.13 5.13 22.17
C THR A 492 10.94 6.56 22.70
N ILE A 493 10.03 6.74 23.67
CA ILE A 493 9.59 8.08 24.10
C ILE A 493 10.58 8.76 25.05
N VAL A 494 11.22 8.00 25.97
CA VAL A 494 12.14 8.59 26.96
C VAL A 494 13.34 9.32 26.33
N PRO A 495 14.03 8.76 25.30
CA PRO A 495 15.08 9.50 24.59
C PRO A 495 14.55 10.79 23.96
N SER A 496 13.37 10.76 23.36
CA SER A 496 12.76 11.91 22.69
C SER A 496 12.52 13.08 23.66
N PHE A 497 12.01 12.80 24.85
CA PHE A 497 11.83 13.81 25.89
C PHE A 497 13.16 14.35 26.42
N GLN A 498 14.18 13.52 26.48
CA GLN A 498 15.48 13.92 26.99
C GLN A 498 16.29 14.77 26.01
N ILE A 499 16.15 14.50 24.71
CA ILE A 499 16.99 15.01 23.63
C ILE A 499 16.23 16.04 22.78
N ILE A 500 15.09 15.67 22.19
CA ILE A 500 14.33 16.49 21.24
C ILE A 500 13.58 17.63 21.95
N LYS A 501 12.91 17.34 23.07
CA LYS A 501 12.09 18.27 23.85
C LYS A 501 10.89 18.84 23.09
N THR A 502 10.11 19.70 23.77
CA THR A 502 8.91 20.34 23.22
C THR A 502 9.22 21.52 22.30
N LYS A 503 8.34 21.76 21.33
CA LYS A 503 8.34 23.00 20.51
C LYS A 503 8.18 24.24 21.40
N PRO A 504 8.76 25.41 21.02
CA PRO A 504 8.48 26.66 21.71
C PRO A 504 6.98 26.96 21.74
N GLY A 505 6.46 27.33 22.88
CA GLY A 505 5.04 27.64 23.09
C GLY A 505 4.16 26.43 23.40
N THR A 506 4.67 25.21 23.32
CA THR A 506 3.95 23.99 23.72
C THR A 506 4.42 23.55 25.10
N SER A 507 3.50 23.47 26.06
CA SER A 507 3.82 23.12 27.44
C SER A 507 4.02 21.63 27.67
N ILE A 508 3.41 20.78 26.81
CA ILE A 508 3.27 19.35 27.01
C ILE A 508 3.37 18.61 25.67
N VAL A 509 3.98 17.42 25.70
CA VAL A 509 3.89 16.45 24.58
C VAL A 509 2.61 15.63 24.77
N SER A 510 1.86 15.42 23.72
CA SER A 510 0.66 14.60 23.71
C SER A 510 0.64 13.66 22.50
N SER A 511 -0.44 12.93 22.32
CA SER A 511 -0.60 12.01 21.19
C SER A 511 -1.96 12.16 20.55
N VAL A 512 -2.05 11.77 19.29
CA VAL A 512 -3.33 11.50 18.63
C VAL A 512 -3.36 10.13 18.01
N PHE A 513 -4.55 9.57 17.91
CA PHE A 513 -4.86 8.46 17.01
C PHE A 513 -5.70 8.96 15.85
N LEU A 514 -5.29 8.60 14.65
CA LEU A 514 -6.10 8.78 13.45
C LEU A 514 -6.99 7.54 13.32
N MET A 515 -8.29 7.75 13.49
CA MET A 515 -9.29 6.70 13.45
C MET A 515 -9.92 6.67 12.07
N LEU A 516 -9.54 5.68 11.26
CA LEU A 516 -10.04 5.51 9.90
C LEU A 516 -11.28 4.61 9.96
N LEU A 517 -12.46 5.22 9.92
CA LEU A 517 -13.74 4.52 9.83
C LEU A 517 -14.07 4.27 8.35
N GLN A 518 -15.08 3.48 8.05
CA GLN A 518 -15.43 3.14 6.67
C GLN A 518 -15.67 4.36 5.76
N ASP A 519 -16.22 5.45 6.33
CA ASP A 519 -16.68 6.63 5.58
C ASP A 519 -15.97 7.94 5.95
N ARG A 520 -15.11 7.95 6.96
CA ARG A 520 -14.45 9.18 7.44
C ARG A 520 -13.21 8.93 8.28
N VAL A 521 -12.41 10.00 8.46
CA VAL A 521 -11.26 10.02 9.35
C VAL A 521 -11.55 10.91 10.55
N LEU A 522 -11.30 10.40 11.77
CA LEU A 522 -11.42 11.12 13.03
C LEU A 522 -10.07 11.21 13.72
N VAL A 523 -9.85 12.26 14.49
CA VAL A 523 -8.62 12.48 15.27
C VAL A 523 -8.96 12.44 16.75
N TYR A 524 -8.36 11.52 17.51
CA TYR A 524 -8.60 11.31 18.94
C TYR A 524 -7.35 11.67 19.74
N GLY A 525 -7.44 12.63 20.66
CA GLY A 525 -6.36 13.10 21.51
C GLY A 525 -6.80 13.44 22.94
N ASP A 526 -5.98 13.30 23.99
CA ASP A 526 -4.81 12.46 24.09
C ASP A 526 -5.21 11.03 24.49
N CYS A 527 -4.57 10.04 23.90
CA CYS A 527 -4.95 8.63 24.14
C CYS A 527 -3.77 7.77 24.64
N ALA A 528 -2.54 8.32 24.79
CA ALA A 528 -1.38 7.52 25.11
C ALA A 528 -0.35 8.16 26.07
N VAL A 529 -0.39 9.48 26.34
CA VAL A 529 0.72 10.17 27.02
C VAL A 529 0.35 10.75 28.37
N ASN A 530 -0.71 11.58 28.46
CA ASN A 530 -1.01 12.39 29.66
C ASN A 530 -2.14 11.80 30.51
N PRO A 531 -1.87 11.26 31.72
CA PRO A 531 -2.91 10.63 32.54
C PRO A 531 -4.05 11.57 32.94
N GLU A 532 -3.71 12.74 33.49
CA GLU A 532 -4.68 13.71 34.02
C GLU A 532 -4.25 15.15 33.68
N PRO A 533 -4.48 15.61 32.45
CA PRO A 533 -4.14 16.99 32.07
C PRO A 533 -5.03 17.99 32.80
N ASN A 534 -4.45 19.11 33.25
CA ASN A 534 -5.23 20.25 33.73
C ASN A 534 -5.84 21.04 32.58
N ALA A 535 -6.64 22.08 32.86
CA ALA A 535 -7.36 22.84 31.84
C ALA A 535 -6.42 23.50 30.80
N ALA A 536 -5.28 24.02 31.22
CA ALA A 536 -4.31 24.63 30.30
C ALA A 536 -3.60 23.58 29.43
N GLU A 537 -3.23 22.44 29.98
CA GLU A 537 -2.66 21.32 29.26
C GLU A 537 -3.65 20.71 28.28
N LEU A 538 -4.94 20.58 28.68
CA LEU A 538 -5.99 20.09 27.82
C LEU A 538 -6.26 21.03 26.63
N ALA A 539 -6.16 22.34 26.85
CA ALA A 539 -6.24 23.34 25.78
C ALA A 539 -5.05 23.20 24.79
N ASP A 540 -3.83 22.99 25.30
CA ASP A 540 -2.65 22.79 24.46
C ASP A 540 -2.76 21.46 23.65
N ILE A 541 -3.31 20.40 24.25
CA ILE A 541 -3.62 19.14 23.54
C ILE A 541 -4.60 19.40 22.39
N ALA A 542 -5.67 20.17 22.63
CA ALA A 542 -6.66 20.49 21.61
C ALA A 542 -6.07 21.27 20.43
N ILE A 543 -5.28 22.30 20.72
CA ILE A 543 -4.60 23.13 19.71
C ILE A 543 -3.61 22.29 18.91
N SER A 544 -2.79 21.46 19.57
CA SER A 544 -1.84 20.57 18.92
C SER A 544 -2.56 19.54 18.06
N SER A 545 -3.68 18.97 18.51
CA SER A 545 -4.46 17.99 17.76
C SER A 545 -5.13 18.62 16.53
N ALA A 546 -5.61 19.86 16.64
CA ALA A 546 -6.13 20.62 15.51
C ALA A 546 -5.03 20.92 14.47
N ALA A 547 -3.84 21.32 14.92
CA ALA A 547 -2.70 21.53 14.02
C ALA A 547 -2.28 20.24 13.31
N THR A 548 -2.25 19.12 14.05
CA THR A 548 -1.96 17.80 13.49
C THR A 548 -3.04 17.39 12.47
N ALA A 549 -4.32 17.60 12.74
CA ALA A 549 -5.41 17.33 11.80
C ALA A 549 -5.23 18.09 10.48
N ARG A 550 -4.94 19.41 10.55
CA ARG A 550 -4.65 20.23 9.35
C ARG A 550 -3.44 19.75 8.58
N GLN A 551 -2.38 19.36 9.29
CA GLN A 551 -1.16 18.84 8.66
C GLN A 551 -1.45 17.58 7.84
N PHE A 552 -2.45 16.80 8.22
CA PHE A 552 -2.90 15.60 7.49
C PHE A 552 -4.12 15.83 6.59
N GLY A 553 -4.44 17.08 6.25
CA GLY A 553 -5.51 17.40 5.30
C GLY A 553 -6.93 17.36 5.88
N VAL A 554 -7.08 17.25 7.20
CA VAL A 554 -8.38 17.26 7.87
C VAL A 554 -8.64 18.64 8.44
N GLU A 555 -9.62 19.39 7.92
CA GLU A 555 -10.02 20.70 8.50
C GLU A 555 -10.67 20.47 9.88
N PRO A 556 -10.07 20.95 10.98
CA PRO A 556 -10.46 20.55 12.31
C PRO A 556 -11.77 21.20 12.77
N ARG A 557 -12.66 20.37 13.29
CA ARG A 557 -13.82 20.73 14.10
C ARG A 557 -13.70 20.03 15.43
N VAL A 558 -13.26 20.77 16.44
CA VAL A 558 -12.77 20.22 17.73
C VAL A 558 -13.92 20.10 18.73
N ALA A 559 -14.16 18.88 19.22
CA ALA A 559 -15.06 18.59 20.32
C ALA A 559 -14.26 18.32 21.61
N MET A 560 -14.43 19.18 22.62
CA MET A 560 -13.88 19.00 23.96
C MET A 560 -14.84 18.12 24.76
N LEU A 561 -14.51 16.84 24.88
CA LEU A 561 -15.42 15.81 25.37
C LEU A 561 -15.67 15.88 26.88
N SER A 562 -16.91 15.62 27.25
CA SER A 562 -17.36 15.48 28.62
C SER A 562 -18.61 14.57 28.67
N PHE A 563 -18.96 14.08 29.85
CA PHE A 563 -20.27 13.45 30.06
C PHE A 563 -21.45 14.48 30.03
N SER A 564 -21.16 15.76 29.91
CA SER A 564 -22.12 16.86 29.86
C SER A 564 -22.03 17.68 28.58
N THR A 565 -23.17 18.16 28.06
CA THR A 565 -23.20 19.15 26.98
C THR A 565 -23.60 20.50 27.53
N GLY A 566 -22.78 21.54 27.30
CA GLY A 566 -22.98 22.89 27.75
C GLY A 566 -23.13 23.00 29.28
N THR A 567 -24.30 23.37 29.76
CA THR A 567 -24.59 23.57 31.20
C THR A 567 -25.42 22.44 31.82
N SER A 568 -25.61 21.32 31.11
CA SER A 568 -26.45 20.21 31.56
C SER A 568 -25.93 19.44 32.77
N GLY A 569 -24.59 19.43 32.98
CA GLY A 569 -23.95 18.78 34.11
C GLY A 569 -23.10 19.76 34.93
N LYS A 570 -22.70 19.29 36.12
CA LYS A 570 -21.85 20.04 37.06
C LYS A 570 -20.80 19.09 37.63
N GLY A 571 -19.62 19.61 37.94
CA GLY A 571 -18.52 18.88 38.58
C GLY A 571 -17.17 19.36 38.09
N ALA A 572 -16.12 19.01 38.84
CA ALA A 572 -14.75 19.46 38.58
C ALA A 572 -14.29 19.08 37.13
N ASP A 573 -14.67 17.90 36.63
CA ASP A 573 -14.30 17.46 35.29
C ASP A 573 -14.99 18.27 34.19
N VAL A 574 -16.29 18.64 34.39
CA VAL A 574 -17.02 19.51 33.47
C VAL A 574 -16.43 20.93 33.49
N ASP A 575 -16.08 21.44 34.67
CA ASP A 575 -15.50 22.77 34.82
C ASP A 575 -14.10 22.84 34.19
N LYS A 576 -13.27 21.79 34.34
CA LYS A 576 -11.98 21.63 33.65
C LYS A 576 -12.13 21.74 32.14
N VAL A 577 -13.06 20.98 31.55
CA VAL A 577 -13.28 20.98 30.10
C VAL A 577 -13.82 22.33 29.61
N ARG A 578 -14.71 22.98 30.39
CA ARG A 578 -15.22 24.31 30.07
C ARG A 578 -14.09 25.34 30.04
N GLU A 579 -13.26 25.38 31.10
CA GLU A 579 -12.09 26.27 31.19
C GLU A 579 -11.13 26.02 30.02
N ALA A 580 -10.83 24.75 29.71
CA ALA A 580 -9.98 24.39 28.58
C ALA A 580 -10.56 24.91 27.26
N THR A 581 -11.89 24.78 27.03
CA THR A 581 -12.54 25.29 25.83
C THR A 581 -12.43 26.80 25.70
N GLU A 582 -12.60 27.52 26.79
CA GLU A 582 -12.43 28.98 26.82
C GLU A 582 -10.97 29.40 26.54
N LEU A 583 -10.00 28.65 27.05
CA LEU A 583 -8.58 28.86 26.77
C LEU A 583 -8.24 28.62 25.30
N VAL A 584 -8.81 27.59 24.68
CA VAL A 584 -8.65 27.33 23.22
C VAL A 584 -9.19 28.52 22.42
N ARG A 585 -10.43 28.96 22.70
CA ARG A 585 -11.05 30.09 22.01
C ARG A 585 -10.25 31.39 22.17
N ALA A 586 -9.60 31.59 23.32
CA ALA A 586 -8.77 32.76 23.58
C ALA A 586 -7.43 32.70 22.81
N LYS A 587 -6.81 31.53 22.70
CA LYS A 587 -5.52 31.33 22.02
C LYS A 587 -5.68 31.23 20.49
N GLU A 588 -6.72 30.58 20.01
CA GLU A 588 -6.99 30.27 18.61
C GLU A 588 -8.44 30.67 18.25
N PRO A 589 -8.74 31.97 18.07
CA PRO A 589 -10.11 32.47 17.85
C PRO A 589 -10.78 31.93 16.59
N ASP A 590 -10.00 31.56 15.57
CA ASP A 590 -10.51 31.06 14.30
C ASP A 590 -10.74 29.52 14.30
N LEU A 591 -10.31 28.82 15.37
CA LEU A 591 -10.51 27.39 15.47
C LEU A 591 -11.96 27.07 15.86
N ALA A 592 -12.63 26.27 15.03
CA ALA A 592 -13.96 25.76 15.36
C ALA A 592 -13.87 24.77 16.53
N VAL A 593 -14.25 25.22 17.73
CA VAL A 593 -14.19 24.41 18.96
C VAL A 593 -15.50 24.51 19.75
N GLU A 594 -15.99 23.37 20.23
CA GLU A 594 -17.15 23.23 21.08
C GLU A 594 -16.85 22.39 22.32
N GLY A 595 -17.35 22.84 23.46
CA GLY A 595 -17.20 22.10 24.72
C GLY A 595 -17.68 22.88 25.96
N PRO A 596 -17.99 22.14 27.05
CA PRO A 596 -18.05 20.67 27.13
C PRO A 596 -19.17 20.09 26.29
N ILE A 597 -18.91 18.94 25.61
CA ILE A 597 -19.88 18.28 24.74
C ILE A 597 -19.81 16.75 24.90
N GLN A 598 -20.96 16.10 24.86
CA GLN A 598 -21.02 14.63 24.86
C GLN A 598 -20.66 14.09 23.49
N TYR A 599 -20.10 12.86 23.45
CA TYR A 599 -19.65 12.23 22.21
C TYR A 599 -20.77 12.08 21.18
N ASP A 600 -21.98 11.65 21.60
CA ASP A 600 -23.15 11.53 20.74
C ASP A 600 -23.57 12.87 20.12
N ALA A 601 -23.56 13.95 20.91
CA ALA A 601 -23.87 15.29 20.43
C ALA A 601 -22.78 15.86 19.49
N ALA A 602 -21.53 15.42 19.67
CA ALA A 602 -20.43 15.87 18.82
C ALA A 602 -20.47 15.24 17.42
N ILE A 603 -20.92 13.97 17.30
CA ILE A 603 -20.81 13.19 16.04
C ILE A 603 -22.15 13.01 15.30
N ASP A 604 -23.30 12.99 16.01
CA ASP A 604 -24.63 12.75 15.42
C ASP A 604 -25.39 14.06 15.20
N PRO A 605 -25.70 14.43 13.93
CA PRO A 605 -26.45 15.65 13.61
C PRO A 605 -27.82 15.72 14.27
N THR A 606 -28.50 14.57 14.46
CA THR A 606 -29.85 14.53 15.06
C THR A 606 -29.80 14.85 16.55
N VAL A 607 -28.77 14.37 17.23
CA VAL A 607 -28.51 14.65 18.65
C VAL A 607 -28.05 16.10 18.82
N ALA A 608 -27.16 16.57 17.94
CA ALA A 608 -26.66 17.94 17.92
C ALA A 608 -27.76 18.96 17.78
N ALA A 609 -28.73 18.77 16.87
CA ALA A 609 -29.86 19.66 16.67
C ALA A 609 -30.72 19.88 17.93
N LYS A 610 -30.70 18.92 18.86
CA LYS A 610 -31.43 19.00 20.14
C LYS A 610 -30.60 19.60 21.28
N LYS A 611 -29.28 19.26 21.32
CA LYS A 611 -28.42 19.60 22.47
C LYS A 611 -27.57 20.85 22.26
N ALA A 612 -27.20 21.16 21.01
CA ALA A 612 -26.37 22.30 20.65
C ALA A 612 -26.69 22.84 19.23
N PRO A 613 -27.92 23.33 18.98
CA PRO A 613 -28.39 23.68 17.63
C PRO A 613 -27.59 24.80 16.96
N ASP A 614 -26.99 25.71 17.72
CA ASP A 614 -26.22 26.84 17.20
C ASP A 614 -24.72 26.55 17.02
N SER A 615 -24.26 25.33 17.34
CA SER A 615 -22.86 24.98 17.29
C SER A 615 -22.39 24.72 15.86
N LEU A 616 -21.23 25.27 15.52
CA LEU A 616 -20.53 24.99 14.26
C LEU A 616 -19.81 23.63 14.25
N VAL A 617 -19.71 22.96 15.40
CA VAL A 617 -18.95 21.70 15.59
C VAL A 617 -19.88 20.52 15.87
N ALA A 618 -20.92 20.71 16.69
CA ALA A 618 -21.83 19.64 17.06
C ALA A 618 -22.43 18.93 15.84
N GLY A 619 -22.48 17.60 15.89
CA GLY A 619 -23.00 16.73 14.83
C GLY A 619 -22.05 16.53 13.64
N ARG A 620 -20.89 17.19 13.61
CA ARG A 620 -19.90 17.11 12.53
C ARG A 620 -18.46 17.28 13.02
N ALA A 621 -18.20 17.02 14.31
CA ALA A 621 -16.87 17.01 14.86
C ALA A 621 -16.01 15.92 14.19
N ASN A 622 -14.73 16.21 14.01
CA ASN A 622 -13.74 15.29 13.48
C ASN A 622 -12.45 15.22 14.32
N VAL A 623 -12.31 16.14 15.31
CA VAL A 623 -11.25 16.10 16.30
C VAL A 623 -11.88 15.99 17.68
N PHE A 624 -11.56 14.93 18.42
CA PHE A 624 -12.17 14.62 19.72
C PHE A 624 -11.11 14.66 20.80
N ILE A 625 -11.26 15.56 21.77
CA ILE A 625 -10.31 15.72 22.88
C ILE A 625 -10.93 15.13 24.15
N PHE A 626 -10.28 14.07 24.63
CA PHE A 626 -10.71 13.35 25.82
C PHE A 626 -10.20 14.06 27.10
N PRO A 627 -10.99 14.11 28.18
CA PRO A 627 -10.64 14.84 29.38
C PRO A 627 -9.49 14.23 30.18
N ASP A 628 -9.19 12.96 29.97
CA ASP A 628 -8.14 12.20 30.64
C ASP A 628 -7.73 10.97 29.79
N LEU A 629 -6.58 10.37 30.14
CA LEU A 629 -6.02 9.23 29.43
C LEU A 629 -6.92 7.99 29.48
N SER A 630 -7.61 7.76 30.61
CA SER A 630 -8.45 6.58 30.76
C SER A 630 -9.61 6.61 29.75
N SER A 631 -10.29 7.75 29.64
CA SER A 631 -11.38 7.95 28.68
C SER A 631 -10.87 7.88 27.23
N GLY A 632 -9.72 8.49 26.92
CA GLY A 632 -9.11 8.47 25.58
C GLY A 632 -8.67 7.07 25.17
N ASN A 633 -7.92 6.37 26.03
CA ASN A 633 -7.40 5.05 25.75
C ASN A 633 -8.49 3.98 25.61
N ILE A 634 -9.51 4.03 26.48
CA ILE A 634 -10.68 3.15 26.38
C ILE A 634 -11.51 3.50 25.13
N GLY A 635 -11.73 4.81 24.89
CA GLY A 635 -12.55 5.30 23.79
C GLY A 635 -12.03 4.87 22.42
N TYR A 636 -10.76 5.10 22.10
CA TYR A 636 -10.24 4.71 20.78
C TYR A 636 -10.25 3.19 20.58
N LYS A 637 -9.90 2.40 21.61
CA LYS A 637 -9.93 0.93 21.53
C LYS A 637 -11.35 0.39 21.36
N ALA A 638 -12.33 0.98 22.07
CA ALA A 638 -13.71 0.59 21.92
C ALA A 638 -14.21 0.85 20.50
N VAL A 639 -13.94 2.04 19.93
CA VAL A 639 -14.27 2.35 18.54
C VAL A 639 -13.55 1.43 17.58
N GLN A 640 -12.23 1.28 17.69
CA GLN A 640 -11.45 0.38 16.85
C GLN A 640 -12.02 -1.04 16.79
N ARG A 641 -12.28 -1.63 17.95
CA ARG A 641 -12.71 -3.03 18.04
C ARG A 641 -14.19 -3.25 17.70
N SER A 642 -15.04 -2.25 17.92
CA SER A 642 -16.48 -2.36 17.68
C SER A 642 -16.89 -2.01 16.26
N SER A 643 -16.17 -1.08 15.59
CA SER A 643 -16.49 -0.64 14.22
C SER A 643 -15.56 -1.24 13.15
N GLY A 644 -14.52 -1.99 13.53
CA GLY A 644 -13.49 -2.45 12.60
C GLY A 644 -12.59 -1.33 12.07
N ALA A 645 -12.63 -0.13 12.65
CA ALA A 645 -11.82 1.00 12.24
C ALA A 645 -10.32 0.70 12.37
N ILE A 646 -9.53 1.20 11.42
CA ILE A 646 -8.06 1.22 11.53
C ILE A 646 -7.68 2.39 12.44
N ALA A 647 -6.87 2.13 13.47
CA ALA A 647 -6.34 3.13 14.36
C ALA A 647 -4.85 3.31 14.11
N ILE A 648 -4.45 4.42 13.49
CA ILE A 648 -3.05 4.74 13.22
C ILE A 648 -2.53 5.64 14.35
N GLY A 649 -1.53 5.18 15.07
CA GLY A 649 -0.93 5.91 16.20
C GLY A 649 -0.36 4.99 17.29
N PRO A 650 0.16 5.55 18.40
CA PRO A 650 0.06 6.98 18.74
C PRO A 650 1.01 7.87 17.91
N VAL A 651 0.45 8.90 17.29
CA VAL A 651 1.22 9.95 16.63
C VAL A 651 1.57 11.01 17.66
N LEU A 652 2.86 11.16 17.96
CA LEU A 652 3.32 12.13 18.95
C LEU A 652 3.27 13.56 18.40
N GLN A 653 2.84 14.48 19.22
CA GLN A 653 2.72 15.89 18.87
C GLN A 653 3.33 16.78 19.96
N GLY A 654 3.76 17.96 19.56
CA GLY A 654 4.42 18.92 20.47
C GLY A 654 5.93 18.76 20.60
N LEU A 655 6.56 17.75 19.97
CA LEU A 655 8.03 17.61 19.91
C LEU A 655 8.64 18.57 18.88
N ASN A 656 9.86 19.05 19.12
CA ASN A 656 10.60 19.90 18.17
C ASN A 656 10.88 19.21 16.83
N LYS A 657 11.06 17.89 16.84
CA LYS A 657 11.24 17.05 15.66
C LYS A 657 10.42 15.77 15.84
N PRO A 658 9.92 15.16 14.74
CA PRO A 658 9.02 14.03 14.85
C PRO A 658 9.75 12.74 15.25
N VAL A 659 9.23 12.12 16.27
CA VAL A 659 9.55 10.75 16.67
C VAL A 659 8.22 10.08 16.99
N ASN A 660 7.92 8.96 16.34
CA ASN A 660 6.68 8.23 16.57
C ASN A 660 6.93 6.80 17.06
N ASP A 661 5.98 6.32 17.84
CA ASP A 661 6.01 4.99 18.45
C ASP A 661 5.08 4.03 17.72
N LEU A 662 5.46 2.76 17.65
CA LEU A 662 4.68 1.67 17.12
C LEU A 662 4.14 0.80 18.24
N SER A 663 3.04 0.12 17.99
CA SER A 663 2.65 -1.02 18.80
C SER A 663 3.54 -2.22 18.48
N ARG A 664 3.92 -3.04 19.49
CA ARG A 664 4.60 -4.32 19.26
C ARG A 664 3.80 -5.30 18.38
N GLY A 665 2.50 -5.10 18.30
CA GLY A 665 1.61 -5.85 17.41
C GLY A 665 1.35 -5.16 16.06
N ALA A 666 2.13 -4.14 15.69
CA ALA A 666 1.98 -3.43 14.43
C ALA A 666 2.20 -4.37 13.23
N LEU A 667 1.36 -4.22 12.21
CA LEU A 667 1.52 -4.88 10.93
C LEU A 667 2.48 -4.08 10.04
N VAL A 668 2.90 -4.65 8.93
CA VAL A 668 3.77 -3.98 7.95
C VAL A 668 3.16 -2.65 7.47
N GLU A 669 1.86 -2.64 7.17
CA GLU A 669 1.16 -1.44 6.72
C GLU A 669 1.07 -0.35 7.81
N ASP A 670 0.97 -0.74 9.10
CA ASP A 670 1.03 0.22 10.22
C ASP A 670 2.39 0.94 10.29
N ILE A 671 3.48 0.20 10.01
CA ILE A 671 4.84 0.77 9.95
C ILE A 671 4.94 1.75 8.79
N ILE A 672 4.48 1.36 7.59
CA ILE A 672 4.48 2.20 6.38
C ILE A 672 3.71 3.50 6.65
N ASN A 673 2.49 3.40 7.16
CA ASN A 673 1.65 4.55 7.48
C ASN A 673 2.29 5.47 8.53
N THR A 674 2.92 4.90 9.58
CA THR A 674 3.60 5.70 10.61
C THR A 674 4.84 6.40 10.06
N VAL A 675 5.59 5.78 9.15
CA VAL A 675 6.71 6.43 8.45
C VAL A 675 6.22 7.58 7.57
N ALA A 676 5.13 7.38 6.80
CA ALA A 676 4.54 8.43 5.99
C ALA A 676 4.07 9.62 6.85
N ILE A 677 3.39 9.36 7.96
CA ILE A 677 3.01 10.37 8.96
C ILE A 677 4.23 11.13 9.48
N THR A 678 5.29 10.40 9.87
CA THR A 678 6.52 11.00 10.40
C THR A 678 7.22 11.87 9.35
N ALA A 679 7.23 11.43 8.08
CA ALA A 679 7.76 12.20 6.97
C ALA A 679 6.98 13.50 6.74
N VAL A 680 5.64 13.45 6.76
CA VAL A 680 4.79 14.65 6.66
C VAL A 680 4.98 15.58 7.86
N GLN A 681 5.08 15.05 9.10
CA GLN A 681 5.39 15.85 10.28
C GLN A 681 6.76 16.55 10.17
N ALA A 682 7.74 15.93 9.54
CA ALA A 682 9.08 16.48 9.33
C ALA A 682 9.14 17.58 8.27
N GLN A 683 8.10 17.77 7.50
CA GLN A 683 8.00 18.85 6.51
C GLN A 683 7.65 20.21 7.15
N GLY A 684 7.15 20.24 8.38
CA GLY A 684 6.84 21.43 9.17
C GLY A 684 5.37 21.67 9.39
#